data_fd63786816c723c3965b5ebbe1d2d581
#
_entry.id   fd63786816c723c3965b5ebbe1d2d581
#
_cell.length_a   1.000
_cell.length_b   1.000
_cell.length_c   1.000
_cell.angle_alpha   90.00
_cell.angle_beta   90.00
_cell.angle_gamma   90.00
#
_symmetry.space_group_name_H-M   'P 1'
#
loop_
_entity.id
_entity.type
_entity.pdbx_description
1 polymer ?
#
loop_
_entity_poly.entity_id
_entity_poly.type
_entity_poly.pdbx_seq_one_letter_code
_entity_poly.pdbx_strand_id
1 'polypeptide(L)'
;MIQLFEIKKKIKKEDNELLNKYSEISKKTKEEVLKEYNTSENGITENKATELLEKNGSNVVVKNEKKSRLYFLFNSFKDKFIIILIVLAVINYFLSDALSTYIILGIAVISALIRYFQDYSVYKFNQELKAKMYTTTNVVRGGKEKEIRVEKVVPGDIVHLSAGSMIPADIMLIDSKDLFVNQSVFTGESVPVEKVAQNTNDAKEIFSISNICLMGSSVVSGRATGVVIDTGFTTYLGRMSKEVETKKEPTNFEKGMNNITKMLIRYMLVVSVAVFVIYGFIRKDWLEAILFALSVAVGITPSMLPMIVNVNLTRGTKVLAKKKTLVKNINSIQNLGAIDVLCTDKTGTLTEDKIVLQKYIDVNGNEDTSILEYAYLNSYFGTGMKNLVDRAIITYGNEKNVKEIVNDYTKIDEIPFDYTRKRMSVVVKSNKNNGYRMFTKGALEEILKVCTKVKYNGHVNELTPEMIEIVEQKAKEYAVQGMQVIAIASKREYRGVNVFNVSDEANMTFIGFVAFLDPAKKDAKATLKKLKSIGITTKILTGDNPYAANNICNLVRLENKETLLGTDIDKMSDEELAKKVEEVNVFARMNPLQKERVVKQLKNNGHVVGYMGDGVNDSPSLHIADVGISVNTATDIAKEAADIILL
;
A
#
# COMPACT_ATOMS: atom_id res chain seq x y z
N MET A 1 -10.22 -21.72 26.56
CA MET A 1 -8.99 -21.23 27.23
C MET A 1 -7.80 -22.16 27.03
N ILE A 2 -7.94 -23.47 27.20
CA ILE A 2 -6.85 -24.48 26.99
C ILE A 2 -6.36 -24.50 25.54
N GLN A 3 -7.24 -24.52 24.55
CA GLN A 3 -6.85 -24.48 23.12
C GLN A 3 -6.10 -23.18 22.75
N LEU A 4 -6.50 -22.03 23.26
CA LEU A 4 -5.80 -20.74 23.06
C LEU A 4 -4.39 -20.74 23.69
N PHE A 5 -4.22 -21.45 24.80
CA PHE A 5 -2.92 -21.57 25.48
C PHE A 5 -1.98 -22.52 24.73
N GLU A 6 -2.50 -23.61 24.18
CA GLU A 6 -1.74 -24.55 23.35
C GLU A 6 -1.32 -23.90 22.02
N ILE A 7 -2.22 -23.13 21.37
CA ILE A 7 -1.91 -22.36 20.16
C ILE A 7 -0.78 -21.35 20.45
N LYS A 8 -0.89 -20.54 21.49
CA LYS A 8 0.17 -19.58 21.88
C LYS A 8 1.52 -20.25 22.17
N LYS A 9 1.51 -21.44 22.79
CA LYS A 9 2.72 -22.19 23.11
C LYS A 9 3.37 -22.77 21.84
N LYS A 10 2.55 -23.19 20.86
CA LYS A 10 3.01 -23.70 19.58
C LYS A 10 3.62 -22.57 18.71
N ILE A 11 2.94 -21.41 18.63
CA ILE A 11 3.44 -20.19 17.96
C ILE A 11 4.82 -19.83 18.49
N LYS A 12 4.95 -19.70 19.81
CA LYS A 12 6.22 -19.32 20.45
C LYS A 12 7.35 -20.32 20.21
N LYS A 13 7.04 -21.60 20.00
CA LYS A 13 8.03 -22.62 19.66
C LYS A 13 8.47 -22.52 18.18
N GLU A 14 7.54 -22.35 17.27
CA GLU A 14 7.82 -22.21 15.83
C GLU A 14 8.57 -20.90 15.53
N ASP A 15 8.24 -19.80 16.23
CA ASP A 15 8.97 -18.52 16.15
C ASP A 15 10.41 -18.66 16.63
N ASN A 16 10.65 -19.39 17.73
CA ASN A 16 12.00 -19.63 18.23
C ASN A 16 12.85 -20.50 17.28
N GLU A 17 12.24 -21.51 16.64
CA GLU A 17 12.94 -22.34 15.65
C GLU A 17 13.35 -21.51 14.42
N LEU A 18 12.47 -20.60 13.94
CA LEU A 18 12.78 -19.73 12.82
C LEU A 18 13.79 -18.65 13.19
N LEU A 19 13.69 -18.08 14.40
CA LEU A 19 14.66 -17.13 14.92
C LEU A 19 16.07 -17.74 14.98
N ASN A 20 16.19 -18.98 15.49
CA ASN A 20 17.47 -19.70 15.53
C ASN A 20 18.02 -19.91 14.11
N LYS A 21 17.18 -20.40 13.17
CA LYS A 21 17.57 -20.57 11.77
C LYS A 21 18.09 -19.27 11.15
N TYR A 22 17.36 -18.18 11.30
CA TYR A 22 17.73 -16.90 10.69
C TYR A 22 18.91 -16.24 11.41
N SER A 23 19.04 -16.44 12.72
CA SER A 23 20.23 -16.01 13.46
C SER A 23 21.51 -16.75 13.01
N GLU A 24 21.42 -18.04 12.71
CA GLU A 24 22.56 -18.80 12.15
C GLU A 24 22.90 -18.33 10.73
N ILE A 25 21.89 -18.17 9.86
CA ILE A 25 22.08 -17.67 8.49
C ILE A 25 22.66 -16.25 8.50
N SER A 26 22.19 -15.38 9.38
CA SER A 26 22.62 -13.99 9.47
C SER A 26 24.11 -13.80 9.84
N LYS A 27 24.72 -14.82 10.47
CA LYS A 27 26.15 -14.82 10.85
C LYS A 27 27.07 -15.30 9.73
N LYS A 28 26.51 -15.88 8.65
CA LYS A 28 27.28 -16.41 7.52
C LYS A 28 27.77 -15.27 6.63
N THR A 29 28.92 -15.49 6.02
CA THR A 29 29.45 -14.60 5.00
C THR A 29 28.64 -14.71 3.70
N LYS A 30 28.79 -13.73 2.82
CA LYS A 30 28.18 -13.74 1.48
C LYS A 30 28.50 -15.03 0.72
N GLU A 31 29.77 -15.45 0.73
CA GLU A 31 30.26 -16.64 0.03
C GLU A 31 29.65 -17.93 0.59
N GLU A 32 29.52 -18.03 1.90
CA GLU A 32 28.92 -19.19 2.59
C GLU A 32 27.44 -19.33 2.23
N VAL A 33 26.66 -18.22 2.22
CA VAL A 33 25.25 -18.23 1.86
C VAL A 33 25.05 -18.56 0.38
N LEU A 34 25.83 -17.96 -0.51
CA LEU A 34 25.77 -18.29 -1.94
C LEU A 34 26.05 -19.78 -2.18
N LYS A 35 27.00 -20.37 -1.47
CA LYS A 35 27.32 -21.79 -1.54
C LYS A 35 26.21 -22.68 -0.99
N GLU A 36 25.63 -22.32 0.16
CA GLU A 36 24.54 -23.07 0.81
C GLU A 36 23.30 -23.17 -0.06
N TYR A 37 22.92 -22.06 -0.69
CA TYR A 37 21.77 -22.02 -1.59
C TYR A 37 22.11 -22.40 -3.04
N ASN A 38 23.37 -22.91 -3.26
CA ASN A 38 23.87 -23.32 -4.58
C ASN A 38 23.60 -22.25 -5.66
N THR A 39 23.90 -21.00 -5.38
CA THR A 39 23.73 -19.84 -6.25
C THR A 39 25.04 -19.06 -6.38
N SER A 40 25.05 -18.01 -7.17
CA SER A 40 26.17 -17.08 -7.33
C SER A 40 25.63 -15.66 -7.51
N GLU A 41 26.48 -14.64 -7.62
CA GLU A 41 26.06 -13.27 -7.93
C GLU A 41 25.31 -13.18 -9.28
N ASN A 42 25.58 -14.12 -10.19
CA ASN A 42 24.85 -14.26 -11.46
C ASN A 42 23.50 -14.97 -11.33
N GLY A 43 23.11 -15.35 -10.10
CA GLY A 43 21.88 -16.07 -9.81
C GLY A 43 21.90 -17.53 -10.29
N ILE A 44 20.77 -18.21 -10.06
CA ILE A 44 20.53 -19.59 -10.52
C ILE A 44 20.13 -19.61 -12.00
N THR A 45 20.23 -20.78 -12.64
CA THR A 45 19.74 -20.97 -14.00
C THR A 45 18.21 -21.17 -14.02
N GLU A 46 17.54 -20.88 -15.15
CA GLU A 46 16.08 -21.08 -15.28
C GLU A 46 15.65 -22.54 -15.07
N ASN A 47 16.45 -23.50 -15.54
CA ASN A 47 16.16 -24.92 -15.35
C ASN A 47 16.16 -25.29 -13.86
N LYS A 48 17.14 -24.79 -13.12
CA LYS A 48 17.24 -25.00 -11.68
C LYS A 48 16.12 -24.29 -10.92
N ALA A 49 15.74 -23.07 -11.34
CA ALA A 49 14.59 -22.37 -10.78
C ALA A 49 13.28 -23.14 -10.96
N THR A 50 13.10 -23.77 -12.12
CA THR A 50 11.91 -24.61 -12.40
C THR A 50 11.88 -25.85 -11.52
N GLU A 51 13.01 -26.54 -11.38
CA GLU A 51 13.15 -27.70 -10.50
C GLU A 51 12.85 -27.35 -9.02
N LEU A 52 13.42 -26.23 -8.54
CA LEU A 52 13.18 -25.75 -7.18
C LEU A 52 11.74 -25.32 -6.96
N LEU A 53 11.08 -24.75 -7.98
CA LEU A 53 9.67 -24.38 -7.93
C LEU A 53 8.76 -25.64 -7.82
N GLU A 54 9.08 -26.71 -8.55
CA GLU A 54 8.36 -27.98 -8.44
C GLU A 54 8.57 -28.64 -7.07
N LYS A 55 9.78 -28.57 -6.52
CA LYS A 55 10.13 -29.17 -5.23
C LYS A 55 9.54 -28.40 -4.05
N ASN A 56 9.67 -27.07 -4.03
CA ASN A 56 9.29 -26.23 -2.89
C ASN A 56 7.86 -25.68 -2.99
N GLY A 57 7.24 -25.76 -4.19
CA GLY A 57 5.96 -25.14 -4.47
C GLY A 57 6.06 -23.65 -4.81
N SER A 58 4.92 -23.08 -5.15
CA SER A 58 4.81 -21.64 -5.49
C SER A 58 4.99 -20.76 -4.26
N ASN A 59 5.64 -19.61 -4.43
CA ASN A 59 5.87 -18.62 -3.37
C ASN A 59 4.56 -17.85 -3.07
N VAL A 60 3.63 -18.51 -2.42
CA VAL A 60 2.33 -17.96 -1.99
C VAL A 60 2.06 -18.32 -0.53
N VAL A 61 1.51 -17.38 0.22
CA VAL A 61 1.16 -17.54 1.65
C VAL A 61 -0.32 -17.87 1.88
N VAL A 62 -1.12 -17.90 0.81
CA VAL A 62 -2.53 -18.28 0.85
C VAL A 62 -2.75 -19.48 -0.06
N LYS A 63 -3.25 -20.58 0.48
CA LYS A 63 -3.61 -21.75 -0.33
C LYS A 63 -4.76 -21.40 -1.28
N ASN A 64 -4.44 -21.21 -2.54
CA ASN A 64 -5.45 -21.22 -3.61
C ASN A 64 -5.85 -22.68 -3.91
N GLU A 65 -6.79 -23.23 -3.14
CA GLU A 65 -7.34 -24.54 -3.44
C GLU A 65 -8.09 -24.48 -4.77
N LYS A 66 -7.56 -25.17 -5.77
CA LYS A 66 -8.29 -25.38 -7.03
C LYS A 66 -9.45 -26.31 -6.74
N LYS A 67 -10.65 -25.76 -6.63
CA LYS A 67 -11.87 -26.56 -6.43
C LYS A 67 -12.26 -27.25 -7.73
N SER A 68 -12.51 -28.55 -7.68
CA SER A 68 -12.94 -29.33 -8.83
C SER A 68 -14.38 -29.01 -9.22
N ARG A 69 -14.78 -29.32 -10.46
CA ARG A 69 -16.18 -29.19 -10.90
C ARG A 69 -17.13 -30.02 -10.04
N LEU A 70 -16.71 -31.22 -9.66
CA LEU A 70 -17.48 -32.11 -8.80
C LEU A 70 -17.72 -31.51 -7.40
N TYR A 71 -16.75 -30.77 -6.85
CA TYR A 71 -16.94 -30.05 -5.59
C TYR A 71 -18.15 -29.12 -5.64
N PHE A 72 -18.30 -28.34 -6.71
CA PHE A 72 -19.42 -27.40 -6.87
C PHE A 72 -20.74 -28.13 -7.03
N LEU A 73 -20.74 -29.25 -7.77
CA LEU A 73 -21.94 -30.06 -7.93
C LEU A 73 -22.42 -30.62 -6.58
N PHE A 74 -21.55 -31.28 -5.82
CA PHE A 74 -21.91 -31.81 -4.50
C PHE A 74 -22.24 -30.71 -3.49
N ASN A 75 -21.53 -29.57 -3.56
CA ASN A 75 -21.80 -28.45 -2.67
C ASN A 75 -23.18 -27.79 -2.94
N SER A 76 -23.67 -27.84 -4.17
CA SER A 76 -25.01 -27.34 -4.51
C SER A 76 -26.09 -28.10 -3.75
N PHE A 77 -25.95 -29.40 -3.55
CA PHE A 77 -26.90 -30.22 -2.78
C PHE A 77 -26.84 -29.97 -1.25
N LYS A 78 -25.80 -29.32 -0.73
CA LYS A 78 -25.71 -28.93 0.68
C LYS A 78 -26.49 -27.66 1.01
N ASP A 79 -27.13 -27.07 0.04
CA ASP A 79 -27.97 -25.89 0.26
C ASP A 79 -29.17 -26.24 1.13
N LYS A 80 -29.46 -25.41 2.13
CA LYS A 80 -30.53 -25.64 3.10
C LYS A 80 -31.89 -25.77 2.43
N PHE A 81 -32.14 -24.98 1.36
CA PHE A 81 -33.36 -25.04 0.60
C PHE A 81 -33.52 -26.35 -0.17
N ILE A 82 -32.46 -26.81 -0.83
CA ILE A 82 -32.46 -28.09 -1.56
C ILE A 82 -32.61 -29.25 -0.61
N ILE A 83 -31.97 -29.19 0.57
CA ILE A 83 -32.13 -30.21 1.63
C ILE A 83 -33.59 -30.27 2.09
N ILE A 84 -34.25 -29.11 2.31
CA ILE A 84 -35.67 -29.06 2.70
C ILE A 84 -36.54 -29.67 1.59
N LEU A 85 -36.29 -29.37 0.31
CA LEU A 85 -37.01 -29.98 -0.81
C LEU A 85 -36.83 -31.51 -0.85
N ILE A 86 -35.62 -32.00 -0.63
CA ILE A 86 -35.36 -33.45 -0.59
C ILE A 86 -36.10 -34.09 0.58
N VAL A 87 -36.06 -33.49 1.77
CA VAL A 87 -36.78 -33.97 2.95
C VAL A 87 -38.29 -34.01 2.67
N LEU A 88 -38.84 -32.96 2.08
CA LEU A 88 -40.23 -32.88 1.65
C LEU A 88 -40.59 -33.96 0.64
N ALA A 89 -39.73 -34.21 -0.34
CA ALA A 89 -39.94 -35.28 -1.33
C ALA A 89 -39.98 -36.65 -0.66
N VAL A 90 -39.08 -36.89 0.32
CA VAL A 90 -39.07 -38.16 1.08
C VAL A 90 -40.35 -38.31 1.92
N ILE A 91 -40.77 -37.27 2.62
CA ILE A 91 -42.01 -37.31 3.40
C ILE A 91 -43.20 -37.56 2.47
N ASN A 92 -43.30 -36.86 1.35
CA ASN A 92 -44.38 -36.94 0.39
C ASN A 92 -44.46 -38.35 -0.26
N TYR A 93 -43.30 -39.00 -0.46
CA TYR A 93 -43.24 -40.39 -0.98
C TYR A 93 -43.96 -41.40 -0.07
N PHE A 94 -43.86 -41.22 1.26
CA PHE A 94 -44.49 -42.12 2.22
C PHE A 94 -45.94 -41.77 2.53
N LEU A 95 -46.36 -40.54 2.28
CA LEU A 95 -47.67 -40.04 2.73
C LEU A 95 -48.66 -39.69 1.62
N SER A 96 -48.19 -39.55 0.38
CA SER A 96 -48.98 -38.98 -0.71
C SER A 96 -48.70 -39.66 -2.07
N ASP A 97 -49.02 -38.99 -3.13
CA ASP A 97 -48.93 -39.45 -4.51
C ASP A 97 -47.49 -39.41 -5.06
N ALA A 98 -47.12 -40.47 -5.78
CA ALA A 98 -45.82 -40.58 -6.42
C ALA A 98 -45.54 -39.43 -7.41
N LEU A 99 -46.55 -38.91 -8.10
CA LEU A 99 -46.39 -37.82 -9.07
C LEU A 99 -45.88 -36.54 -8.42
N SER A 100 -46.45 -36.17 -7.28
CA SER A 100 -46.06 -34.99 -6.52
C SER A 100 -44.61 -35.08 -6.01
N THR A 101 -44.20 -36.30 -5.60
CA THR A 101 -42.82 -36.59 -5.19
C THR A 101 -41.80 -36.36 -6.31
N TYR A 102 -42.09 -36.86 -7.53
CA TYR A 102 -41.24 -36.64 -8.71
C TYR A 102 -41.14 -35.17 -9.10
N ILE A 103 -42.22 -34.41 -8.97
CA ILE A 103 -42.23 -32.95 -9.26
C ILE A 103 -41.30 -32.23 -8.27
N ILE A 104 -41.37 -32.50 -6.96
CA ILE A 104 -40.53 -31.88 -5.93
C ILE A 104 -39.09 -32.25 -6.15
N LEU A 105 -38.77 -33.52 -6.45
CA LEU A 105 -37.41 -33.95 -6.79
C LEU A 105 -36.90 -33.26 -8.06
N GLY A 106 -37.73 -33.12 -9.09
CA GLY A 106 -37.40 -32.39 -10.29
C GLY A 106 -37.01 -30.92 -10.01
N ILE A 107 -37.80 -30.24 -9.18
CA ILE A 107 -37.50 -28.85 -8.74
C ILE A 107 -36.19 -28.83 -7.96
N ALA A 108 -35.93 -29.77 -7.04
CA ALA A 108 -34.70 -29.82 -6.27
C ALA A 108 -33.46 -30.00 -7.18
N VAL A 109 -33.54 -30.93 -8.17
CA VAL A 109 -32.45 -31.18 -9.14
C VAL A 109 -32.21 -29.94 -10.03
N ILE A 110 -33.26 -29.32 -10.56
CA ILE A 110 -33.15 -28.12 -11.38
C ILE A 110 -32.52 -26.98 -10.57
N SER A 111 -32.96 -26.79 -9.32
CA SER A 111 -32.38 -25.77 -8.42
C SER A 111 -30.90 -26.04 -8.13
N ALA A 112 -30.53 -27.30 -7.88
CA ALA A 112 -29.14 -27.70 -7.68
C ALA A 112 -28.28 -27.45 -8.92
N LEU A 113 -28.77 -27.75 -10.12
CA LEU A 113 -28.08 -27.50 -11.39
C LEU A 113 -27.89 -26.00 -11.64
N ILE A 114 -28.94 -25.19 -11.44
CA ILE A 114 -28.85 -23.72 -11.57
C ILE A 114 -27.75 -23.19 -10.64
N ARG A 115 -27.77 -23.60 -9.37
CA ARG A 115 -26.75 -23.20 -8.39
C ARG A 115 -25.35 -23.66 -8.78
N TYR A 116 -25.20 -24.90 -9.23
CA TYR A 116 -23.92 -25.41 -9.74
C TYR A 116 -23.34 -24.52 -10.85
N PHE A 117 -24.12 -24.25 -11.91
CA PHE A 117 -23.64 -23.42 -13.02
C PHE A 117 -23.24 -22.02 -12.58
N GLN A 118 -23.94 -21.45 -11.62
CA GLN A 118 -23.67 -20.12 -11.12
C GLN A 118 -22.42 -20.08 -10.25
N ASP A 119 -22.33 -20.92 -9.23
CA ASP A 119 -21.16 -20.98 -8.33
C ASP A 119 -19.89 -21.29 -9.13
N TYR A 120 -19.97 -22.20 -10.10
CA TYR A 120 -18.86 -22.52 -10.97
C TYR A 120 -18.49 -21.36 -11.92
N SER A 121 -19.46 -20.64 -12.48
CA SER A 121 -19.20 -19.49 -13.34
C SER A 121 -18.53 -18.35 -12.58
N VAL A 122 -18.99 -18.05 -11.36
CA VAL A 122 -18.39 -17.05 -10.46
C VAL A 122 -16.97 -17.47 -10.09
N TYR A 123 -16.76 -18.74 -9.71
CA TYR A 123 -15.44 -19.26 -9.40
C TYR A 123 -14.47 -19.13 -10.58
N LYS A 124 -14.89 -19.56 -11.78
CA LYS A 124 -14.07 -19.48 -12.99
C LYS A 124 -13.70 -18.02 -13.30
N PHE A 125 -14.65 -17.11 -13.22
CA PHE A 125 -14.42 -15.69 -13.43
C PHE A 125 -13.43 -15.10 -12.40
N ASN A 126 -13.57 -15.47 -11.12
CA ASN A 126 -12.64 -15.04 -10.08
C ASN A 126 -11.22 -15.58 -10.31
N GLN A 127 -11.08 -16.81 -10.81
CA GLN A 127 -9.77 -17.37 -11.18
C GLN A 127 -9.15 -16.63 -12.37
N GLU A 128 -9.94 -16.28 -13.38
CA GLU A 128 -9.46 -15.47 -14.52
C GLU A 128 -9.04 -14.07 -14.11
N LEU A 129 -9.73 -13.44 -13.16
CA LEU A 129 -9.33 -12.15 -12.58
C LEU A 129 -8.02 -12.28 -11.79
N LYS A 130 -7.94 -13.26 -10.88
CA LYS A 130 -6.72 -13.52 -10.10
C LYS A 130 -5.50 -13.79 -10.99
N ALA A 131 -5.69 -14.50 -12.10
CA ALA A 131 -4.61 -14.79 -13.05
C ALA A 131 -4.04 -13.54 -13.74
N LYS A 132 -4.82 -12.44 -13.79
CA LYS A 132 -4.38 -11.14 -14.32
C LYS A 132 -3.75 -10.23 -13.26
N MET A 133 -3.91 -10.58 -11.98
CA MET A 133 -3.35 -9.86 -10.85
C MET A 133 -2.11 -10.62 -10.38
N TYR A 134 -0.95 -10.11 -10.67
CA TYR A 134 0.30 -10.66 -10.17
C TYR A 134 1.24 -9.51 -9.80
N THR A 135 1.90 -9.66 -8.69
CA THR A 135 3.01 -8.81 -8.29
C THR A 135 4.28 -9.35 -8.94
N THR A 136 5.13 -8.47 -9.42
CA THR A 136 6.41 -8.82 -10.03
C THR A 136 7.56 -8.39 -9.13
N THR A 137 8.72 -8.99 -9.34
CA THR A 137 9.97 -8.62 -8.68
C THR A 137 11.15 -8.83 -9.63
N ASN A 138 12.22 -8.05 -9.44
CA ASN A 138 13.43 -8.15 -10.23
C ASN A 138 14.39 -9.18 -9.64
N VAL A 139 14.72 -10.20 -10.40
CA VAL A 139 15.68 -11.24 -10.02
C VAL A 139 16.81 -11.34 -11.04
N VAL A 140 17.97 -11.79 -10.59
CA VAL A 140 19.09 -12.14 -11.46
C VAL A 140 19.10 -13.65 -11.66
N ARG A 141 18.95 -14.10 -12.91
CA ARG A 141 19.07 -15.50 -13.32
C ARG A 141 19.97 -15.64 -14.53
N GLY A 142 20.98 -16.50 -14.43
CA GLY A 142 21.94 -16.71 -15.51
C GLY A 142 22.69 -15.44 -15.92
N GLY A 143 23.01 -14.57 -14.99
CA GLY A 143 23.70 -13.29 -15.20
C GLY A 143 22.85 -12.19 -15.87
N LYS A 144 21.54 -12.39 -15.99
CA LYS A 144 20.63 -11.39 -16.57
C LYS A 144 19.56 -11.00 -15.54
N GLU A 145 19.34 -9.71 -15.39
CA GLU A 145 18.22 -9.20 -14.62
C GLU A 145 16.92 -9.44 -15.38
N LYS A 146 15.92 -9.96 -14.69
CA LYS A 146 14.60 -10.29 -15.23
C LYS A 146 13.51 -9.93 -14.24
N GLU A 147 12.43 -9.40 -14.74
CA GLU A 147 11.21 -9.23 -13.99
C GLU A 147 10.39 -10.53 -14.03
N ILE A 148 10.13 -11.12 -12.87
CA ILE A 148 9.33 -12.34 -12.74
C ILE A 148 8.17 -12.13 -11.78
N ARG A 149 7.15 -12.99 -11.88
CA ARG A 149 6.06 -13.01 -10.88
C ARG A 149 6.59 -13.48 -9.53
N VAL A 150 6.19 -12.80 -8.45
CA VAL A 150 6.58 -13.16 -7.08
C VAL A 150 6.28 -14.64 -6.78
N GLU A 151 5.18 -15.18 -7.31
CA GLU A 151 4.82 -16.61 -7.18
C GLU A 151 5.88 -17.58 -7.69
N LYS A 152 6.79 -17.13 -8.58
CA LYS A 152 7.86 -17.92 -9.20
C LYS A 152 9.23 -17.73 -8.56
N VAL A 153 9.32 -16.95 -7.50
CA VAL A 153 10.55 -16.78 -6.72
C VAL A 153 10.83 -18.08 -5.94
N VAL A 154 12.08 -18.51 -5.96
CA VAL A 154 12.53 -19.75 -5.29
C VAL A 154 13.75 -19.46 -4.41
N PRO A 155 14.01 -20.29 -3.38
CA PRO A 155 15.22 -20.17 -2.58
C PRO A 155 16.49 -20.23 -3.47
N GLY A 156 17.44 -19.33 -3.25
CA GLY A 156 18.64 -19.16 -4.06
C GLY A 156 18.52 -18.14 -5.21
N ASP A 157 17.35 -17.57 -5.47
CA ASP A 157 17.23 -16.42 -6.36
C ASP A 157 17.98 -15.22 -5.78
N ILE A 158 18.63 -14.44 -6.63
CA ILE A 158 19.19 -13.14 -6.30
C ILE A 158 18.17 -12.07 -6.63
N VAL A 159 17.77 -11.29 -5.64
CA VAL A 159 16.73 -10.25 -5.79
C VAL A 159 17.35 -8.87 -5.65
N HIS A 160 16.96 -7.94 -6.54
CA HIS A 160 17.26 -6.52 -6.42
C HIS A 160 16.08 -5.78 -5.78
N LEU A 161 16.35 -5.11 -4.67
CA LEU A 161 15.39 -4.31 -3.92
C LEU A 161 15.68 -2.82 -4.12
N SER A 162 14.64 -2.03 -4.32
CA SER A 162 14.70 -0.58 -4.43
C SER A 162 13.52 0.08 -3.72
N ALA A 163 13.61 1.38 -3.48
CA ALA A 163 12.54 2.14 -2.85
C ALA A 163 11.17 1.91 -3.54
N GLY A 164 10.14 1.61 -2.76
CA GLY A 164 8.80 1.26 -3.24
C GLY A 164 8.57 -0.22 -3.56
N SER A 165 9.61 -1.05 -3.57
CA SER A 165 9.48 -2.50 -3.77
C SER A 165 8.92 -3.18 -2.53
N MET A 166 8.03 -4.16 -2.73
CA MET A 166 7.67 -5.13 -1.69
C MET A 166 8.71 -6.25 -1.66
N ILE A 167 9.10 -6.68 -0.47
CA ILE A 167 10.03 -7.79 -0.28
C ILE A 167 9.30 -9.09 -0.61
N PRO A 168 9.70 -9.80 -1.70
CA PRO A 168 8.91 -10.88 -2.28
C PRO A 168 9.00 -12.21 -1.53
N ALA A 169 10.00 -12.38 -0.67
CA ALA A 169 10.30 -13.61 0.06
C ALA A 169 11.16 -13.25 1.29
N ASP A 170 11.49 -14.19 2.17
CA ASP A 170 12.49 -13.91 3.20
C ASP A 170 13.88 -13.94 2.57
N ILE A 171 14.64 -12.86 2.74
CA ILE A 171 15.87 -12.56 2.00
C ILE A 171 16.99 -12.22 2.96
N MET A 172 18.17 -12.83 2.76
CA MET A 172 19.40 -12.36 3.37
C MET A 172 20.12 -11.38 2.45
N LEU A 173 20.46 -10.22 2.97
CA LEU A 173 21.17 -9.16 2.24
C LEU A 173 22.64 -9.53 2.03
N ILE A 174 23.12 -9.39 0.80
CA ILE A 174 24.53 -9.57 0.42
C ILE A 174 25.22 -8.25 0.02
N ASP A 175 24.40 -7.25 -0.34
CA ASP A 175 24.81 -5.86 -0.57
C ASP A 175 23.65 -4.93 -0.22
N SER A 176 23.95 -3.80 0.40
CA SER A 176 22.94 -2.80 0.74
C SER A 176 23.56 -1.41 0.79
N LYS A 177 22.76 -0.41 0.38
CA LYS A 177 23.12 0.99 0.50
C LYS A 177 21.89 1.79 0.94
N ASP A 178 21.99 2.38 2.16
CA ASP A 178 20.96 3.23 2.76
C ASP A 178 19.55 2.59 2.75
N LEU A 179 19.50 1.28 3.01
CA LEU A 179 18.26 0.50 2.96
C LEU A 179 17.45 0.69 4.23
N PHE A 180 16.28 1.30 4.10
CA PHE A 180 15.27 1.39 5.17
C PHE A 180 14.02 0.60 4.78
N VAL A 181 13.59 -0.26 5.69
CA VAL A 181 12.48 -1.20 5.46
C VAL A 181 11.37 -0.93 6.46
N ASN A 182 10.15 -0.78 5.98
CA ASN A 182 8.96 -0.72 6.81
C ASN A 182 8.50 -2.14 7.15
N GLN A 183 8.46 -2.46 8.43
CA GLN A 183 8.05 -3.76 8.97
C GLN A 183 6.74 -3.67 9.78
N SER A 184 5.95 -2.62 9.58
CA SER A 184 4.70 -2.37 10.32
C SER A 184 3.69 -3.52 10.26
N VAL A 185 3.73 -4.32 9.21
CA VAL A 185 2.90 -5.55 9.07
C VAL A 185 3.15 -6.53 10.23
N PHE A 186 4.37 -6.54 10.80
CA PHE A 186 4.75 -7.45 11.87
C PHE A 186 4.79 -6.77 13.24
N THR A 187 5.32 -5.55 13.29
CA THR A 187 5.57 -4.82 14.54
C THR A 187 4.44 -3.89 14.93
N GLY A 188 3.59 -3.50 13.98
CA GLY A 188 2.60 -2.42 14.15
C GLY A 188 3.22 -1.01 14.15
N GLU A 189 4.56 -0.90 14.11
CA GLU A 189 5.28 0.36 14.15
C GLU A 189 5.56 0.87 12.73
N SER A 190 5.23 2.14 12.47
CA SER A 190 5.40 2.76 11.14
C SER A 190 6.80 3.30 10.88
N VAL A 191 7.69 3.28 11.90
CA VAL A 191 9.05 3.79 11.76
C VAL A 191 9.88 2.80 10.95
N PRO A 192 10.48 3.22 9.82
CA PRO A 192 11.33 2.34 9.03
C PRO A 192 12.60 1.94 9.80
N VAL A 193 13.01 0.69 9.63
CA VAL A 193 14.20 0.12 10.27
C VAL A 193 15.32 0.03 9.23
N GLU A 194 16.51 0.45 9.59
CA GLU A 194 17.70 0.29 8.75
C GLU A 194 18.10 -1.18 8.67
N LYS A 195 18.37 -1.65 7.44
CA LYS A 195 18.86 -2.99 7.15
C LYS A 195 20.19 -2.89 6.41
N VAL A 196 21.17 -3.65 6.87
CA VAL A 196 22.55 -3.64 6.34
C VAL A 196 23.00 -5.05 5.97
N ALA A 197 23.88 -5.17 4.96
CA ALA A 197 24.33 -6.49 4.49
C ALA A 197 25.15 -7.28 5.54
N GLN A 198 25.75 -6.60 6.51
CA GLN A 198 26.48 -7.24 7.60
C GLN A 198 25.60 -7.35 8.85
N ASN A 199 25.68 -8.50 9.53
CA ASN A 199 25.00 -8.63 10.82
C ASN A 199 25.72 -7.79 11.88
N THR A 200 25.02 -6.80 12.42
CA THR A 200 25.55 -5.85 13.40
C THR A 200 25.06 -6.11 14.83
N ASN A 201 24.14 -7.07 15.03
CA ASN A 201 23.49 -7.28 16.33
C ASN A 201 23.16 -8.76 16.61
N ASP A 202 23.17 -9.13 17.89
CA ASP A 202 22.55 -10.37 18.38
C ASP A 202 21.07 -10.12 18.65
N ALA A 203 20.26 -10.33 17.61
CA ALA A 203 18.82 -10.04 17.66
C ALA A 203 18.06 -11.04 18.51
N LYS A 204 17.20 -10.54 19.40
CA LYS A 204 16.27 -11.34 20.21
C LYS A 204 14.96 -11.64 19.50
N GLU A 205 14.69 -10.98 18.39
CA GLU A 205 13.48 -11.07 17.60
C GLU A 205 13.82 -11.08 16.10
N ILE A 206 13.05 -11.83 15.32
CA ILE A 206 13.33 -12.05 13.89
C ILE A 206 13.42 -10.74 13.09
N PHE A 207 12.50 -9.81 13.35
CA PHE A 207 12.45 -8.52 12.65
C PHE A 207 13.58 -7.56 13.04
N SER A 208 14.29 -7.83 14.15
CA SER A 208 15.44 -7.06 14.60
C SER A 208 16.76 -7.50 13.97
N ILE A 209 16.82 -8.62 13.23
CA ILE A 209 18.03 -9.08 12.55
C ILE A 209 18.37 -8.09 11.44
N SER A 210 19.59 -7.52 11.48
CA SER A 210 19.98 -6.38 10.64
C SER A 210 20.11 -6.70 9.16
N ASN A 211 20.50 -7.94 8.79
CA ASN A 211 20.74 -8.35 7.40
C ASN A 211 19.68 -9.29 6.82
N ILE A 212 18.55 -9.46 7.51
CA ILE A 212 17.39 -10.22 7.00
C ILE A 212 16.21 -9.31 6.77
N CYS A 213 15.64 -9.42 5.58
CA CYS A 213 14.41 -8.75 5.16
C CYS A 213 13.31 -9.79 5.01
N LEU A 214 12.15 -9.53 5.65
CA LEU A 214 11.03 -10.46 5.72
C LEU A 214 10.01 -10.20 4.60
N MET A 215 9.45 -11.27 4.05
CA MET A 215 8.38 -11.23 3.06
C MET A 215 7.22 -10.37 3.55
N GLY A 216 6.70 -9.48 2.68
CA GLY A 216 5.57 -8.59 3.00
C GLY A 216 5.98 -7.27 3.65
N SER A 217 7.24 -7.10 4.03
CA SER A 217 7.80 -5.79 4.34
C SER A 217 8.04 -4.96 3.09
N SER A 218 8.23 -3.65 3.24
CA SER A 218 8.44 -2.75 2.10
C SER A 218 9.70 -1.92 2.22
N VAL A 219 10.34 -1.70 1.09
CA VAL A 219 11.49 -0.80 1.01
C VAL A 219 11.01 0.64 0.95
N VAL A 220 11.37 1.44 1.96
CA VAL A 220 11.04 2.87 2.02
C VAL A 220 12.08 3.68 1.27
N SER A 221 13.36 3.36 1.44
CA SER A 221 14.47 4.03 0.77
C SER A 221 15.67 3.12 0.59
N GLY A 222 16.63 3.57 -0.23
CA GLY A 222 17.86 2.85 -0.52
C GLY A 222 17.69 1.74 -1.54
N ARG A 223 18.71 0.90 -1.61
CA ARG A 223 18.78 -0.27 -2.50
C ARG A 223 19.51 -1.41 -1.82
N ALA A 224 19.19 -2.63 -2.22
CA ALA A 224 19.91 -3.81 -1.78
C ALA A 224 19.87 -4.94 -2.80
N THR A 225 20.81 -5.85 -2.66
CA THR A 225 20.80 -7.15 -3.32
C THR A 225 20.81 -8.23 -2.25
N GLY A 226 19.97 -9.24 -2.40
CA GLY A 226 19.90 -10.32 -1.43
C GLY A 226 19.62 -11.67 -2.04
N VAL A 227 19.89 -12.71 -1.27
CA VAL A 227 19.62 -14.11 -1.59
C VAL A 227 18.30 -14.51 -0.94
N VAL A 228 17.39 -15.09 -1.69
CA VAL A 228 16.16 -15.67 -1.15
C VAL A 228 16.49 -16.90 -0.32
N ILE A 229 16.09 -16.87 0.96
CA ILE A 229 16.36 -17.94 1.92
C ILE A 229 15.14 -18.83 2.19
N ASP A 230 13.93 -18.25 2.19
CA ASP A 230 12.67 -18.97 2.36
C ASP A 230 11.58 -18.37 1.48
N THR A 231 10.60 -19.22 1.06
CA THR A 231 9.49 -18.83 0.18
C THR A 231 8.16 -19.41 0.67
N GLY A 232 7.06 -18.73 0.34
CA GLY A 232 5.70 -19.20 0.61
C GLY A 232 5.44 -19.50 2.09
N PHE A 233 4.93 -20.68 2.40
CA PHE A 233 4.56 -21.07 3.76
C PHE A 233 5.75 -21.31 4.71
N THR A 234 6.99 -21.32 4.22
CA THR A 234 8.19 -21.45 5.07
C THR A 234 8.68 -20.10 5.58
N THR A 235 8.28 -18.99 4.94
CA THR A 235 8.60 -17.62 5.37
C THR A 235 7.94 -17.28 6.71
N TYR A 236 8.43 -16.24 7.36
CA TYR A 236 7.83 -15.73 8.60
C TYR A 236 6.36 -15.36 8.40
N LEU A 237 6.03 -14.59 7.35
CA LEU A 237 4.66 -14.24 6.99
C LEU A 237 3.81 -15.48 6.70
N GLY A 238 4.36 -16.47 5.99
CA GLY A 238 3.66 -17.71 5.64
C GLY A 238 3.30 -18.55 6.85
N ARG A 239 4.14 -18.57 7.89
CA ARG A 239 3.85 -19.26 9.16
C ARG A 239 2.78 -18.53 9.96
N MET A 240 2.87 -17.19 10.07
CA MET A 240 1.82 -16.39 10.70
C MET A 240 0.46 -16.54 10.01
N SER A 241 0.42 -16.57 8.68
CA SER A 241 -0.83 -16.66 7.92
C SER A 241 -1.57 -17.98 8.06
N LYS A 242 -0.87 -19.08 8.41
CA LYS A 242 -1.51 -20.37 8.70
C LYS A 242 -2.42 -20.33 9.93
N GLU A 243 -2.18 -19.41 10.84
CA GLU A 243 -2.87 -19.35 12.13
C GLU A 243 -3.95 -18.27 12.19
N VAL A 244 -3.91 -17.31 11.27
CA VAL A 244 -4.86 -16.19 11.22
C VAL A 244 -5.70 -16.31 9.95
N GLU A 245 -6.80 -17.09 10.00
CA GLU A 245 -7.93 -16.86 9.11
C GLU A 245 -8.56 -15.52 9.48
N THR A 246 -7.98 -14.41 9.03
CA THR A 246 -8.60 -13.10 9.15
C THR A 246 -9.81 -13.05 8.23
N LYS A 247 -10.98 -13.38 8.77
CA LYS A 247 -12.24 -13.05 8.13
C LYS A 247 -12.32 -11.53 8.07
N LYS A 248 -12.24 -10.94 6.88
CA LYS A 248 -12.59 -9.53 6.69
C LYS A 248 -13.93 -9.26 7.38
N GLU A 249 -14.02 -8.16 8.12
CA GLU A 249 -15.32 -7.75 8.66
C GLU A 249 -16.34 -7.60 7.54
N PRO A 250 -17.58 -8.09 7.75
CA PRO A 250 -18.60 -7.99 6.73
C PRO A 250 -18.91 -6.53 6.41
N THR A 251 -18.99 -6.20 5.15
CA THR A 251 -19.31 -4.86 4.65
C THR A 251 -20.70 -4.42 5.11
N ASN A 252 -20.98 -3.12 5.11
CA ASN A 252 -22.32 -2.59 5.46
C ASN A 252 -23.42 -3.20 4.58
N PHE A 253 -23.11 -3.47 3.33
CA PHE A 253 -24.02 -4.17 2.44
C PHE A 253 -24.27 -5.63 2.87
N GLU A 254 -23.21 -6.38 3.20
CA GLU A 254 -23.36 -7.76 3.70
C GLU A 254 -24.15 -7.81 5.00
N LYS A 255 -23.91 -6.84 5.91
CA LYS A 255 -24.72 -6.67 7.14
C LYS A 255 -26.19 -6.41 6.79
N GLY A 256 -26.46 -5.51 5.84
CA GLY A 256 -27.81 -5.19 5.35
C GLY A 256 -28.50 -6.41 4.73
N MET A 257 -27.81 -7.15 3.86
CA MET A 257 -28.31 -8.38 3.23
C MET A 257 -28.62 -9.46 4.27
N ASN A 258 -27.76 -9.65 5.26
CA ASN A 258 -27.99 -10.59 6.34
C ASN A 258 -29.23 -10.20 7.17
N ASN A 259 -29.46 -8.91 7.40
CA ASN A 259 -30.64 -8.42 8.12
C ASN A 259 -31.92 -8.64 7.31
N ILE A 260 -31.92 -8.37 6.00
CA ILE A 260 -33.03 -8.67 5.11
C ILE A 260 -33.32 -10.18 5.10
N THR A 261 -32.31 -11.01 4.97
CA THR A 261 -32.46 -12.47 5.00
C THR A 261 -33.06 -12.95 6.33
N LYS A 262 -32.59 -12.44 7.47
CA LYS A 262 -33.17 -12.74 8.79
C LYS A 262 -34.62 -12.29 8.90
N MET A 263 -34.94 -11.11 8.38
CA MET A 263 -36.31 -10.60 8.36
C MET A 263 -37.24 -11.51 7.54
N LEU A 264 -36.82 -11.91 6.34
CA LEU A 264 -37.59 -12.80 5.48
C LEU A 264 -37.77 -14.19 6.09
N ILE A 265 -36.75 -14.74 6.77
CA ILE A 265 -36.87 -16.01 7.51
C ILE A 265 -37.90 -15.89 8.64
N ARG A 266 -37.89 -14.78 9.40
CA ARG A 266 -38.92 -14.55 10.44
C ARG A 266 -40.33 -14.49 9.84
N TYR A 267 -40.49 -13.77 8.73
CA TYR A 267 -41.75 -13.67 8.02
C TYR A 267 -42.27 -15.04 7.55
N MET A 268 -41.35 -15.82 6.91
CA MET A 268 -41.65 -17.18 6.48
C MET A 268 -42.14 -18.05 7.65
N LEU A 269 -41.47 -17.97 8.80
CA LEU A 269 -41.80 -18.76 9.98
C LEU A 269 -43.19 -18.38 10.53
N VAL A 270 -43.51 -17.09 10.64
CA VAL A 270 -44.81 -16.60 11.09
C VAL A 270 -45.94 -17.06 10.14
N VAL A 271 -45.74 -16.88 8.82
CA VAL A 271 -46.75 -17.28 7.82
C VAL A 271 -46.93 -18.80 7.82
N SER A 272 -45.84 -19.58 7.87
CA SER A 272 -45.95 -21.04 7.87
C SER A 272 -46.66 -21.59 9.12
N VAL A 273 -46.41 -21.00 10.30
CA VAL A 273 -47.11 -21.38 11.54
C VAL A 273 -48.60 -20.98 11.43
N ALA A 274 -48.92 -19.80 10.92
CA ALA A 274 -50.29 -19.37 10.71
C ALA A 274 -51.04 -20.31 9.73
N VAL A 275 -50.41 -20.66 8.61
CA VAL A 275 -50.96 -21.61 7.64
C VAL A 275 -51.18 -23.00 8.26
N PHE A 276 -50.20 -23.48 9.02
CA PHE A 276 -50.29 -24.77 9.73
C PHE A 276 -51.53 -24.79 10.65
N VAL A 277 -51.66 -23.77 11.50
CA VAL A 277 -52.79 -23.67 12.44
C VAL A 277 -54.12 -23.56 11.73
N ILE A 278 -54.25 -22.62 10.78
CA ILE A 278 -55.51 -22.38 10.04
C ILE A 278 -55.94 -23.63 9.26
N TYR A 279 -55.00 -24.23 8.50
CA TYR A 279 -55.30 -25.42 7.68
C TYR A 279 -55.63 -26.63 8.56
N GLY A 280 -54.90 -26.84 9.66
CA GLY A 280 -55.14 -27.92 10.61
C GLY A 280 -56.54 -27.84 11.28
N PHE A 281 -56.98 -26.63 11.64
CA PHE A 281 -58.33 -26.43 12.16
C PHE A 281 -59.44 -26.62 11.10
N ILE A 282 -59.21 -26.16 9.85
CA ILE A 282 -60.23 -26.26 8.77
C ILE A 282 -60.37 -27.71 8.30
N ARG A 283 -59.26 -28.40 8.03
CA ARG A 283 -59.25 -29.77 7.48
C ARG A 283 -59.27 -30.86 8.54
N LYS A 284 -58.96 -30.54 9.79
CA LYS A 284 -58.81 -31.47 10.93
C LYS A 284 -57.78 -32.59 10.67
N ASP A 285 -56.89 -32.39 9.68
CA ASP A 285 -55.76 -33.25 9.35
C ASP A 285 -54.46 -32.47 9.59
N TRP A 286 -53.85 -32.74 10.73
CA TRP A 286 -52.62 -32.05 11.17
C TRP A 286 -51.40 -32.47 10.36
N LEU A 287 -51.43 -33.70 9.78
CA LEU A 287 -50.35 -34.17 8.97
C LEU A 287 -50.31 -33.47 7.61
N GLU A 288 -51.48 -33.38 6.94
CA GLU A 288 -51.62 -32.61 5.69
C GLU A 288 -51.31 -31.12 5.93
N ALA A 289 -51.70 -30.59 7.09
CA ALA A 289 -51.41 -29.19 7.48
C ALA A 289 -49.90 -28.92 7.60
N ILE A 290 -49.12 -29.84 8.17
CA ILE A 290 -47.66 -29.70 8.24
C ILE A 290 -47.04 -29.69 6.83
N LEU A 291 -47.45 -30.61 5.96
CA LEU A 291 -46.92 -30.71 4.61
C LEU A 291 -47.23 -29.44 3.80
N PHE A 292 -48.47 -28.93 3.93
CA PHE A 292 -48.87 -27.69 3.27
C PHE A 292 -48.08 -26.49 3.81
N ALA A 293 -47.95 -26.34 5.12
CA ALA A 293 -47.20 -25.27 5.74
C ALA A 293 -45.71 -25.31 5.37
N LEU A 294 -45.11 -26.51 5.28
CA LEU A 294 -43.73 -26.68 4.79
C LEU A 294 -43.58 -26.28 3.32
N SER A 295 -44.56 -26.64 2.48
CA SER A 295 -44.59 -26.23 1.06
C SER A 295 -44.65 -24.72 0.90
N VAL A 296 -45.49 -24.06 1.70
CA VAL A 296 -45.56 -22.59 1.75
C VAL A 296 -44.27 -21.98 2.26
N ALA A 297 -43.64 -22.56 3.31
CA ALA A 297 -42.34 -22.10 3.82
C ALA A 297 -41.26 -22.13 2.73
N VAL A 298 -41.20 -23.21 1.97
CA VAL A 298 -40.30 -23.38 0.82
C VAL A 298 -40.54 -22.33 -0.25
N GLY A 299 -41.78 -22.08 -0.61
CA GLY A 299 -42.15 -21.08 -1.62
C GLY A 299 -41.82 -19.64 -1.26
N ILE A 300 -41.85 -19.30 0.04
CA ILE A 300 -41.52 -17.96 0.55
C ILE A 300 -40.03 -17.79 0.78
N THR A 301 -39.23 -18.86 0.88
CA THR A 301 -37.81 -18.78 1.17
C THR A 301 -37.04 -18.05 0.07
N PRO A 302 -36.34 -16.94 0.36
CA PRO A 302 -35.66 -16.15 -0.65
C PRO A 302 -34.28 -16.75 -1.02
N SER A 303 -34.28 -17.99 -1.50
CA SER A 303 -33.04 -18.75 -1.81
C SER A 303 -32.21 -18.14 -2.93
N MET A 304 -32.86 -17.37 -3.82
CA MET A 304 -32.23 -16.77 -5.00
C MET A 304 -31.60 -15.39 -4.77
N LEU A 305 -31.88 -14.72 -3.65
CA LEU A 305 -31.43 -13.34 -3.41
C LEU A 305 -29.89 -13.19 -3.40
N PRO A 306 -29.12 -13.97 -2.63
CA PRO A 306 -27.65 -13.86 -2.64
C PRO A 306 -27.07 -14.13 -4.03
N MET A 307 -27.70 -14.99 -4.78
CA MET A 307 -27.31 -15.38 -6.11
C MET A 307 -27.50 -14.26 -7.14
N ILE A 308 -28.69 -13.61 -7.15
CA ILE A 308 -28.98 -12.48 -8.04
C ILE A 308 -27.96 -11.36 -7.79
N VAL A 309 -27.64 -11.11 -6.53
CA VAL A 309 -26.60 -10.14 -6.15
C VAL A 309 -25.25 -10.52 -6.75
N ASN A 310 -24.76 -11.74 -6.55
CA ASN A 310 -23.47 -12.18 -7.05
C ASN A 310 -23.37 -12.14 -8.58
N VAL A 311 -24.43 -12.51 -9.29
CA VAL A 311 -24.50 -12.42 -10.76
C VAL A 311 -24.41 -10.96 -11.23
N ASN A 312 -25.14 -10.06 -10.57
CA ASN A 312 -25.11 -8.63 -10.91
C ASN A 312 -23.74 -8.01 -10.62
N LEU A 313 -23.11 -8.35 -9.49
CA LEU A 313 -21.75 -7.90 -9.16
C LEU A 313 -20.73 -8.40 -10.18
N THR A 314 -20.83 -9.67 -10.57
CA THR A 314 -19.97 -10.24 -11.62
C THR A 314 -20.15 -9.52 -12.96
N ARG A 315 -21.38 -9.16 -13.32
CA ARG A 315 -21.66 -8.30 -14.49
C ARG A 315 -21.02 -6.92 -14.35
N GLY A 316 -21.19 -6.27 -13.20
CA GLY A 316 -20.57 -4.98 -12.88
C GLY A 316 -19.05 -5.04 -13.03
N THR A 317 -18.40 -6.07 -12.48
CA THR A 317 -16.95 -6.30 -12.63
C THR A 317 -16.53 -6.38 -14.10
N LYS A 318 -17.27 -7.11 -14.94
CA LYS A 318 -17.00 -7.20 -16.38
C LYS A 318 -17.09 -5.84 -17.09
N VAL A 319 -18.06 -5.01 -16.71
CA VAL A 319 -18.22 -3.66 -17.27
C VAL A 319 -17.06 -2.77 -16.85
N LEU A 320 -16.67 -2.80 -15.57
CA LEU A 320 -15.53 -2.05 -15.05
C LEU A 320 -14.21 -2.50 -15.70
N ALA A 321 -14.00 -3.80 -15.89
CA ALA A 321 -12.83 -4.34 -16.57
C ALA A 321 -12.67 -3.83 -18.01
N LYS A 322 -13.80 -3.68 -18.75
CA LYS A 322 -13.78 -3.06 -20.09
C LYS A 322 -13.38 -1.58 -20.05
N LYS A 323 -13.60 -0.91 -18.91
CA LYS A 323 -13.17 0.48 -18.67
C LYS A 323 -11.79 0.58 -18.02
N LYS A 324 -10.95 -0.44 -18.17
CA LYS A 324 -9.58 -0.50 -17.60
C LYS A 324 -9.58 -0.39 -16.07
N THR A 325 -10.59 -0.92 -15.40
CA THR A 325 -10.69 -0.95 -13.94
C THR A 325 -10.65 -2.41 -13.48
N LEU A 326 -9.61 -2.77 -12.74
CA LEU A 326 -9.44 -4.10 -12.18
C LEU A 326 -10.05 -4.15 -10.77
N VAL A 327 -11.04 -5.00 -10.58
CA VAL A 327 -11.70 -5.22 -9.28
C VAL A 327 -11.11 -6.46 -8.63
N LYS A 328 -10.40 -6.30 -7.52
CA LYS A 328 -9.83 -7.39 -6.72
C LYS A 328 -10.88 -8.01 -5.81
N ASN A 329 -11.72 -7.17 -5.21
CA ASN A 329 -12.79 -7.58 -4.31
C ASN A 329 -14.15 -7.25 -4.94
N ILE A 330 -14.89 -8.28 -5.34
CA ILE A 330 -16.19 -8.09 -6.02
C ILE A 330 -17.21 -7.39 -5.12
N ASN A 331 -17.15 -7.61 -3.81
CA ASN A 331 -18.07 -6.99 -2.85
C ASN A 331 -17.89 -5.46 -2.76
N SER A 332 -16.68 -4.96 -3.07
CA SER A 332 -16.41 -3.51 -3.08
C SER A 332 -17.13 -2.75 -4.18
N ILE A 333 -17.65 -3.43 -5.23
CA ILE A 333 -18.40 -2.76 -6.31
C ILE A 333 -19.65 -2.07 -5.79
N GLN A 334 -20.32 -2.67 -4.82
CA GLN A 334 -21.55 -2.09 -4.25
C GLN A 334 -21.23 -0.86 -3.42
N ASN A 335 -20.17 -0.97 -2.59
CA ASN A 335 -19.71 0.16 -1.81
C ASN A 335 -19.21 1.28 -2.71
N LEU A 336 -18.58 0.97 -3.87
CA LEU A 336 -18.16 1.96 -4.86
C LEU A 336 -19.33 2.84 -5.34
N GLY A 337 -20.50 2.24 -5.56
CA GLY A 337 -21.73 2.96 -5.93
C GLY A 337 -22.37 3.72 -4.77
N ALA A 338 -22.00 3.43 -3.54
CA ALA A 338 -22.58 4.02 -2.32
C ALA A 338 -21.62 5.03 -1.64
N ILE A 339 -20.43 5.25 -2.18
CA ILE A 339 -19.47 6.22 -1.62
C ILE A 339 -20.11 7.60 -1.53
N ASP A 340 -20.10 8.18 -0.34
CA ASP A 340 -20.50 9.57 -0.06
C ASP A 340 -19.32 10.43 0.40
N VAL A 341 -18.23 9.79 0.90
CA VAL A 341 -16.97 10.47 1.22
C VAL A 341 -15.81 9.79 0.49
N LEU A 342 -15.05 10.57 -0.29
CA LEU A 342 -13.83 10.13 -0.94
C LEU A 342 -12.62 10.79 -0.26
N CYS A 343 -11.85 9.99 0.46
CA CYS A 343 -10.55 10.40 0.98
C CYS A 343 -9.47 10.15 -0.09
N THR A 344 -8.55 11.09 -0.25
CA THR A 344 -7.48 10.95 -1.24
C THR A 344 -6.17 11.52 -0.69
N ASP A 345 -5.03 10.89 -1.05
CA ASP A 345 -3.76 11.58 -0.90
C ASP A 345 -3.67 12.74 -1.90
N LYS A 346 -2.81 13.70 -1.63
CA LYS A 346 -2.52 14.84 -2.52
C LYS A 346 -1.63 14.39 -3.67
N THR A 347 -0.47 13.81 -3.32
CA THR A 347 0.63 13.50 -4.24
C THR A 347 0.27 12.31 -5.14
N GLY A 348 0.61 12.38 -6.43
CA GLY A 348 0.30 11.33 -7.41
C GLY A 348 -1.19 11.22 -7.77
N THR A 349 -2.11 11.64 -6.89
CA THR A 349 -3.56 11.56 -7.11
C THR A 349 -4.15 12.87 -7.64
N LEU A 350 -4.03 13.97 -6.90
CA LEU A 350 -4.49 15.29 -7.34
C LEU A 350 -3.42 16.06 -8.11
N THR A 351 -2.17 15.67 -7.93
CA THR A 351 -1.01 16.27 -8.60
C THR A 351 -0.41 15.30 -9.62
N GLU A 352 0.43 15.83 -10.53
CA GLU A 352 1.03 15.04 -11.62
C GLU A 352 2.15 14.10 -11.16
N ASP A 353 2.49 14.07 -9.85
CA ASP A 353 3.66 13.38 -9.30
C ASP A 353 4.96 13.80 -10.01
N LYS A 354 5.01 15.05 -10.43
CA LYS A 354 6.15 15.69 -11.08
C LYS A 354 6.54 16.90 -10.28
N ILE A 355 7.70 16.83 -9.68
CA ILE A 355 8.29 18.00 -9.05
C ILE A 355 8.95 18.85 -10.15
N VAL A 356 8.52 20.11 -10.26
CA VAL A 356 9.07 21.06 -11.23
C VAL A 356 9.78 22.17 -10.46
N LEU A 357 11.05 22.43 -10.78
CA LEU A 357 11.80 23.54 -10.22
C LEU A 357 11.22 24.84 -10.76
N GLN A 358 10.80 25.75 -9.88
CA GLN A 358 10.18 27.03 -10.23
C GLN A 358 11.09 28.21 -9.97
N LYS A 359 11.86 28.16 -8.88
CA LYS A 359 12.70 29.27 -8.41
C LYS A 359 14.05 28.77 -7.89
N TYR A 360 15.08 29.58 -8.08
CA TYR A 360 16.41 29.43 -7.51
C TYR A 360 16.87 30.82 -7.03
N ILE A 361 16.76 31.07 -5.74
CA ILE A 361 16.72 32.40 -5.15
C ILE A 361 17.67 32.53 -3.98
N ASP A 362 18.25 33.72 -3.86
CA ASP A 362 19.04 34.13 -2.70
C ASP A 362 18.14 34.50 -1.49
N VAL A 363 18.76 34.88 -0.39
CA VAL A 363 18.05 35.29 0.84
C VAL A 363 17.17 36.53 0.63
N ASN A 364 17.49 37.38 -0.37
CA ASN A 364 16.70 38.57 -0.70
C ASN A 364 15.52 38.27 -1.62
N GLY A 365 15.46 37.04 -2.19
CA GLY A 365 14.44 36.64 -3.13
C GLY A 365 14.80 36.91 -4.60
N ASN A 366 16.05 37.28 -4.90
CA ASN A 366 16.54 37.45 -6.27
C ASN A 366 16.98 36.12 -6.86
N GLU A 367 16.78 35.95 -8.16
CA GLU A 367 17.32 34.79 -8.87
C GLU A 367 18.85 34.90 -8.95
N ASP A 368 19.55 33.86 -8.49
CA ASP A 368 21.01 33.73 -8.53
C ASP A 368 21.42 32.39 -9.18
N THR A 369 21.96 32.48 -10.38
CA THR A 369 22.37 31.32 -11.16
C THR A 369 23.35 30.42 -10.41
N SER A 370 24.18 30.97 -9.51
CA SER A 370 25.10 30.15 -8.72
C SER A 370 24.39 29.14 -7.82
N ILE A 371 23.15 29.41 -7.38
CA ILE A 371 22.33 28.50 -6.57
C ILE A 371 21.90 27.31 -7.43
N LEU A 372 21.45 27.59 -8.65
CA LEU A 372 21.08 26.54 -9.60
C LEU A 372 22.29 25.68 -9.98
N GLU A 373 23.46 26.29 -10.22
CA GLU A 373 24.71 25.61 -10.51
C GLU A 373 25.11 24.65 -9.39
N TYR A 374 25.06 25.10 -8.13
CA TYR A 374 25.45 24.29 -6.97
C TYR A 374 24.47 23.15 -6.72
N ALA A 375 23.16 23.43 -6.87
CA ALA A 375 22.13 22.40 -6.82
C ALA A 375 22.30 21.36 -7.94
N TYR A 376 22.62 21.81 -9.15
CA TYR A 376 22.86 20.97 -10.32
C TYR A 376 24.08 20.06 -10.10
N LEU A 377 25.21 20.62 -9.68
CA LEU A 377 26.42 19.84 -9.39
C LEU A 377 26.19 18.80 -8.30
N ASN A 378 25.47 19.16 -7.23
CA ASN A 378 25.11 18.24 -6.16
C ASN A 378 24.23 17.10 -6.69
N SER A 379 23.20 17.42 -7.48
CA SER A 379 22.28 16.43 -8.07
C SER A 379 22.92 15.58 -9.17
N TYR A 380 23.83 16.15 -9.95
CA TYR A 380 24.50 15.45 -11.06
C TYR A 380 25.51 14.42 -10.54
N PHE A 381 26.37 14.82 -9.60
CA PHE A 381 27.44 13.97 -9.06
C PHE A 381 26.97 13.04 -7.93
N GLY A 382 25.82 13.27 -7.32
CA GLY A 382 25.21 12.35 -6.37
C GLY A 382 25.02 10.96 -6.99
N THR A 383 25.44 9.90 -6.29
CA THR A 383 25.25 8.50 -6.74
C THR A 383 23.95 7.92 -6.20
N GLY A 384 23.49 6.85 -6.82
CA GLY A 384 22.21 6.20 -6.47
C GLY A 384 21.07 6.60 -7.39
N MET A 385 19.87 6.14 -7.06
CA MET A 385 18.67 6.46 -7.84
C MET A 385 18.28 7.92 -7.60
N LYS A 386 18.34 8.73 -8.66
CA LYS A 386 17.98 10.15 -8.59
C LYS A 386 16.50 10.29 -8.23
N ASN A 387 16.21 10.91 -7.11
CA ASN A 387 14.86 11.21 -6.66
C ASN A 387 14.19 12.28 -7.55
N LEU A 388 12.92 12.56 -7.32
CA LEU A 388 12.15 13.54 -8.12
C LEU A 388 12.76 14.94 -8.07
N VAL A 389 13.33 15.35 -6.93
CA VAL A 389 14.01 16.66 -6.76
C VAL A 389 15.27 16.72 -7.62
N ASP A 390 16.09 15.67 -7.60
CA ASP A 390 17.30 15.61 -8.42
C ASP A 390 17.00 15.66 -9.92
N ARG A 391 15.97 14.92 -10.34
CA ARG A 391 15.52 14.94 -11.73
C ARG A 391 15.01 16.31 -12.14
N ALA A 392 14.24 16.99 -11.28
CA ALA A 392 13.74 18.32 -11.53
C ALA A 392 14.88 19.34 -11.69
N ILE A 393 15.89 19.32 -10.80
CA ILE A 393 17.07 20.18 -10.86
C ILE A 393 17.85 19.93 -12.16
N ILE A 394 18.10 18.65 -12.49
CA ILE A 394 18.86 18.29 -13.70
C ILE A 394 18.11 18.69 -14.96
N THR A 395 16.81 18.41 -15.03
CA THR A 395 15.99 18.78 -16.19
C THR A 395 15.99 20.30 -16.41
N TYR A 396 15.69 21.05 -15.37
CA TYR A 396 15.67 22.50 -15.43
C TYR A 396 17.04 23.11 -15.75
N GLY A 397 18.12 22.59 -15.12
CA GLY A 397 19.48 23.02 -15.40
C GLY A 397 19.92 22.74 -16.84
N ASN A 398 19.48 21.63 -17.43
CA ASN A 398 19.72 21.33 -18.84
C ASN A 398 18.99 22.32 -19.77
N GLU A 399 17.76 22.70 -19.46
CA GLU A 399 16.99 23.71 -20.21
C GLU A 399 17.63 25.10 -20.13
N LYS A 400 18.24 25.43 -19.00
CA LYS A 400 18.96 26.70 -18.78
C LYS A 400 20.43 26.69 -19.21
N ASN A 401 20.90 25.62 -19.86
CA ASN A 401 22.29 25.43 -20.32
C ASN A 401 23.34 25.42 -19.18
N VAL A 402 22.94 25.09 -17.94
CA VAL A 402 23.85 24.98 -16.80
C VAL A 402 24.69 23.71 -16.86
N LYS A 403 24.31 22.73 -17.69
CA LYS A 403 24.99 21.43 -17.81
C LYS A 403 26.50 21.52 -18.08
N GLU A 404 26.97 22.58 -18.76
CA GLU A 404 28.38 22.75 -19.11
C GLU A 404 29.29 22.94 -17.90
N ILE A 405 28.74 23.39 -16.77
CA ILE A 405 29.49 23.59 -15.52
C ILE A 405 30.13 22.28 -15.00
N VAL A 406 29.56 21.13 -15.35
CA VAL A 406 30.09 19.81 -14.94
C VAL A 406 31.52 19.62 -15.44
N ASN A 407 31.85 20.16 -16.61
CA ASN A 407 33.19 20.04 -17.21
C ASN A 407 34.27 20.77 -16.40
N ASP A 408 33.87 21.75 -15.57
CA ASP A 408 34.76 22.52 -14.71
C ASP A 408 35.09 21.80 -13.38
N TYR A 409 34.46 20.64 -13.11
CA TYR A 409 34.60 19.95 -11.84
C TYR A 409 34.76 18.45 -12.03
N THR A 410 35.51 17.84 -11.11
CA THR A 410 35.65 16.39 -10.98
C THR A 410 35.13 15.95 -9.63
N LYS A 411 34.28 14.94 -9.58
CA LYS A 411 33.79 14.37 -8.32
C LYS A 411 34.94 13.73 -7.54
N ILE A 412 35.01 14.02 -6.24
CA ILE A 412 35.97 13.42 -5.30
C ILE A 412 35.27 12.44 -4.38
N ASP A 413 34.18 12.89 -3.70
CA ASP A 413 33.45 12.06 -2.75
C ASP A 413 32.02 12.53 -2.61
N GLU A 414 31.21 11.78 -1.84
CA GLU A 414 29.87 12.18 -1.47
C GLU A 414 29.51 11.70 -0.07
N ILE A 415 28.68 12.47 0.62
CA ILE A 415 28.00 12.07 1.85
C ILE A 415 26.54 11.87 1.49
N PRO A 416 26.07 10.61 1.41
CA PRO A 416 24.73 10.28 0.92
C PRO A 416 23.62 10.92 1.77
N PHE A 417 22.40 10.97 1.20
CA PHE A 417 21.23 11.43 1.93
C PHE A 417 20.91 10.46 3.06
N ASP A 418 20.53 11.03 4.20
CA ASP A 418 20.12 10.31 5.39
C ASP A 418 18.84 10.97 5.97
N TYR A 419 17.88 10.16 6.37
CA TYR A 419 16.58 10.61 6.87
C TYR A 419 16.67 11.40 8.19
N THR A 420 17.65 11.09 9.04
CA THR A 420 17.88 11.81 10.30
C THR A 420 18.47 13.18 10.04
N ARG A 421 19.46 13.25 9.17
CA ARG A 421 20.16 14.48 8.79
C ARG A 421 19.41 15.29 7.75
N LYS A 422 18.51 14.69 6.97
CA LYS A 422 17.70 15.27 5.88
C LYS A 422 18.51 16.15 4.92
N ARG A 423 19.78 15.80 4.67
CA ARG A 423 20.67 16.49 3.75
C ARG A 423 21.65 15.53 3.09
N MET A 424 22.21 15.94 1.96
CA MET A 424 23.27 15.23 1.25
C MET A 424 24.33 16.21 0.74
N SER A 425 25.57 15.75 0.69
CA SER A 425 26.70 16.54 0.23
C SER A 425 27.47 15.85 -0.88
N VAL A 426 27.98 16.65 -1.81
CA VAL A 426 28.90 16.19 -2.85
C VAL A 426 30.15 17.04 -2.78
N VAL A 427 31.31 16.38 -2.81
CA VAL A 427 32.62 17.05 -2.83
C VAL A 427 33.19 16.96 -4.22
N VAL A 428 33.54 18.10 -4.78
CA VAL A 428 34.12 18.22 -6.11
C VAL A 428 35.42 19.00 -6.08
N LYS A 429 36.31 18.71 -7.01
CA LYS A 429 37.53 19.45 -7.27
C LYS A 429 37.36 20.29 -8.53
N SER A 430 37.68 21.58 -8.44
CA SER A 430 37.68 22.46 -9.61
C SER A 430 38.87 22.16 -10.53
N ASN A 431 38.59 21.94 -11.80
CA ASN A 431 39.61 21.70 -12.83
C ASN A 431 40.41 22.97 -13.18
N LYS A 432 39.87 24.15 -12.85
CA LYS A 432 40.50 25.46 -13.13
C LYS A 432 41.52 25.90 -12.09
N ASN A 433 41.28 25.63 -10.82
CA ASN A 433 42.11 26.15 -9.73
C ASN A 433 42.50 25.10 -8.69
N ASN A 434 42.24 23.82 -8.97
CA ASN A 434 42.52 22.69 -8.07
C ASN A 434 41.89 22.79 -6.67
N GLY A 435 40.97 23.75 -6.45
CA GLY A 435 40.29 23.93 -5.17
C GLY A 435 39.16 22.91 -4.96
N TYR A 436 39.00 22.46 -3.73
CA TYR A 436 37.92 21.56 -3.34
C TYR A 436 36.69 22.36 -2.89
N ARG A 437 35.52 21.90 -3.28
CA ARG A 437 34.23 22.46 -2.82
C ARG A 437 33.26 21.37 -2.44
N MET A 438 32.60 21.57 -1.31
CA MET A 438 31.47 20.75 -0.89
C MET A 438 30.19 21.54 -1.16
N PHE A 439 29.24 20.90 -1.85
CA PHE A 439 27.88 21.41 -2.09
C PHE A 439 26.90 20.53 -1.36
N THR A 440 26.09 21.14 -0.50
CA THR A 440 25.12 20.43 0.33
C THR A 440 23.73 20.96 0.04
N LYS A 441 22.76 20.06 -0.13
CA LYS A 441 21.35 20.38 -0.22
C LYS A 441 20.55 19.61 0.81
N GLY A 442 19.47 20.19 1.33
CA GLY A 442 18.65 19.53 2.34
C GLY A 442 17.52 20.40 2.89
N ALA A 443 16.87 19.87 3.92
CA ALA A 443 15.86 20.62 4.66
C ALA A 443 16.47 21.87 5.30
N LEU A 444 15.73 22.98 5.25
CA LEU A 444 16.24 24.27 5.73
C LEU A 444 16.78 24.20 7.15
N GLU A 445 16.00 23.66 8.07
CA GLU A 445 16.35 23.54 9.49
C GLU A 445 17.68 22.78 9.69
N GLU A 446 17.91 21.73 8.90
CA GLU A 446 19.10 20.90 9.00
C GLU A 446 20.33 21.53 8.32
N ILE A 447 20.12 22.28 7.25
CA ILE A 447 21.19 23.05 6.60
C ILE A 447 21.64 24.20 7.49
N LEU A 448 20.72 24.92 8.14
CA LEU A 448 21.07 26.02 9.05
C LEU A 448 21.93 25.55 10.23
N LYS A 449 21.72 24.33 10.76
CA LYS A 449 22.53 23.76 11.84
C LYS A 449 24.02 23.58 11.50
N VAL A 450 24.36 23.41 10.22
CA VAL A 450 25.75 23.20 9.77
C VAL A 450 26.36 24.46 9.14
N CYS A 451 25.58 25.53 9.00
CA CYS A 451 26.03 26.80 8.47
C CYS A 451 26.48 27.75 9.61
N THR A 452 27.60 28.41 9.39
CA THR A 452 28.09 29.53 10.24
C THR A 452 28.08 30.87 9.50
N LYS A 453 27.87 30.83 8.18
CA LYS A 453 27.89 31.98 7.28
C LYS A 453 26.72 31.97 6.34
N VAL A 454 26.38 33.14 5.81
CA VAL A 454 25.32 33.34 4.83
C VAL A 454 25.80 34.26 3.71
N LYS A 455 25.46 33.93 2.46
CA LYS A 455 25.65 34.83 1.31
C LYS A 455 24.48 35.83 1.26
N TYR A 456 24.73 37.08 1.57
CA TYR A 456 23.73 38.14 1.61
C TYR A 456 24.23 39.37 0.88
N ASN A 457 23.43 39.94 -0.03
CA ASN A 457 23.83 41.08 -0.89
C ASN A 457 25.16 40.88 -1.65
N GLY A 458 25.43 39.65 -2.10
CA GLY A 458 26.68 39.30 -2.80
C GLY A 458 27.90 39.09 -1.90
N HIS A 459 27.79 39.37 -0.60
CA HIS A 459 28.88 39.21 0.39
C HIS A 459 28.61 38.01 1.30
N VAL A 460 29.68 37.41 1.80
CA VAL A 460 29.62 36.34 2.80
C VAL A 460 29.73 36.95 4.18
N ASN A 461 28.67 36.88 4.97
CA ASN A 461 28.56 37.40 6.33
C ASN A 461 28.42 36.27 7.34
N GLU A 462 28.65 36.55 8.61
CA GLU A 462 28.34 35.61 9.69
C GLU A 462 26.83 35.34 9.77
N LEU A 463 26.43 34.12 10.06
CA LEU A 463 25.02 33.73 10.22
C LEU A 463 24.54 34.06 11.64
N THR A 464 24.03 35.28 11.84
CA THR A 464 23.48 35.68 13.12
C THR A 464 22.03 35.19 13.32
N PRO A 465 21.49 35.22 14.56
CA PRO A 465 20.09 34.88 14.80
C PRO A 465 19.10 35.68 13.96
N GLU A 466 19.37 36.97 13.75
CA GLU A 466 18.55 37.88 12.93
C GLU A 466 18.58 37.42 11.44
N MET A 467 19.74 36.97 10.96
CA MET A 467 19.88 36.45 9.60
C MET A 467 19.15 35.10 9.44
N ILE A 468 19.14 34.26 10.47
CA ILE A 468 18.35 33.02 10.47
C ILE A 468 16.86 33.33 10.33
N GLU A 469 16.35 34.31 11.09
CA GLU A 469 14.95 34.74 11.01
C GLU A 469 14.57 35.25 9.62
N ILE A 470 15.44 36.03 8.97
CA ILE A 470 15.26 36.51 7.59
C ILE A 470 15.19 35.32 6.61
N VAL A 471 16.10 34.34 6.74
CA VAL A 471 16.16 33.15 5.91
C VAL A 471 14.89 32.32 6.08
N GLU A 472 14.44 32.08 7.32
CA GLU A 472 13.23 31.35 7.63
C GLU A 472 11.96 32.02 7.12
N GLN A 473 11.89 33.35 7.31
CA GLN A 473 10.78 34.17 6.80
C GLN A 473 10.70 34.08 5.27
N LYS A 474 11.83 34.17 4.59
CA LYS A 474 11.87 34.02 3.12
C LYS A 474 11.43 32.63 2.65
N ALA A 475 11.90 31.58 3.29
CA ALA A 475 11.46 30.22 2.97
C ALA A 475 9.95 30.06 3.20
N LYS A 476 9.41 30.63 4.29
CA LYS A 476 7.98 30.63 4.60
C LYS A 476 7.15 31.36 3.56
N GLU A 477 7.61 32.46 2.99
CA GLU A 477 6.92 33.17 1.90
C GLU A 477 6.67 32.28 0.69
N TYR A 478 7.66 31.46 0.30
CA TYR A 478 7.51 30.50 -0.81
C TYR A 478 6.70 29.27 -0.43
N ALA A 479 6.87 28.80 0.81
CA ALA A 479 6.07 27.68 1.33
C ALA A 479 4.57 28.02 1.35
N VAL A 480 4.19 29.27 1.73
CA VAL A 480 2.80 29.76 1.69
C VAL A 480 2.25 29.78 0.26
N GLN A 481 3.10 29.96 -0.76
CA GLN A 481 2.72 29.85 -2.17
C GLN A 481 2.60 28.39 -2.64
N GLY A 482 2.74 27.41 -1.72
CA GLY A 482 2.63 25.98 -2.01
C GLY A 482 3.91 25.34 -2.56
N MET A 483 5.03 26.06 -2.55
CA MET A 483 6.30 25.54 -3.02
C MET A 483 7.02 24.75 -1.92
N GLN A 484 7.61 23.64 -2.30
CA GLN A 484 8.58 22.95 -1.46
C GLN A 484 9.95 23.62 -1.60
N VAL A 485 10.50 24.08 -0.49
CA VAL A 485 11.78 24.77 -0.47
C VAL A 485 12.88 23.85 0.02
N ILE A 486 13.99 23.80 -0.71
CA ILE A 486 15.20 23.06 -0.36
C ILE A 486 16.36 24.06 -0.26
N ALA A 487 17.08 24.01 0.84
CA ALA A 487 18.21 24.87 1.10
C ALA A 487 19.48 24.36 0.42
N ILE A 488 20.30 25.29 -0.04
CA ILE A 488 21.61 25.02 -0.66
C ILE A 488 22.68 25.72 0.17
N ALA A 489 23.70 24.97 0.55
CA ALA A 489 24.91 25.47 1.22
C ALA A 489 26.16 25.05 0.46
N SER A 490 27.24 25.79 0.64
CA SER A 490 28.54 25.43 0.09
C SER A 490 29.67 25.72 1.07
N LYS A 491 30.77 24.96 0.93
CA LYS A 491 31.99 25.14 1.70
C LYS A 491 33.18 24.99 0.78
N ARG A 492 34.18 25.86 0.93
CA ARG A 492 35.50 25.66 0.34
C ARG A 492 36.31 24.76 1.27
N GLU A 493 36.86 23.68 0.75
CA GLU A 493 37.71 22.77 1.50
C GLU A 493 39.14 22.91 1.00
N TYR A 494 40.05 23.05 1.92
CA TYR A 494 41.48 23.26 1.62
C TYR A 494 42.37 22.05 1.98
N ARG A 495 41.80 21.07 2.69
CA ARG A 495 42.49 19.83 3.03
C ARG A 495 42.54 18.98 1.77
N GLY A 496 43.73 18.59 1.34
CA GLY A 496 43.95 17.71 0.17
C GLY A 496 43.56 16.25 0.43
N VAL A 497 42.45 15.99 1.09
CA VAL A 497 41.94 14.65 1.42
C VAL A 497 40.87 14.24 0.40
N ASN A 498 40.81 12.94 0.10
CA ASN A 498 39.87 12.39 -0.85
C ASN A 498 38.70 11.62 -0.21
N VAL A 499 38.65 11.57 1.13
CA VAL A 499 37.57 10.89 1.86
C VAL A 499 36.94 11.89 2.83
N PHE A 500 35.63 12.03 2.76
CA PHE A 500 34.83 12.92 3.57
C PHE A 500 33.74 12.13 4.31
N ASN A 501 33.40 12.61 5.50
CA ASN A 501 32.39 11.99 6.35
C ASN A 501 31.41 13.04 6.92
N VAL A 502 30.43 12.58 7.68
CA VAL A 502 29.35 13.44 8.23
C VAL A 502 29.89 14.62 9.07
N SER A 503 31.02 14.46 9.78
CA SER A 503 31.61 15.55 10.58
C SER A 503 32.20 16.68 9.73
N ASP A 504 32.42 16.44 8.45
CA ASP A 504 32.91 17.46 7.51
C ASP A 504 31.79 18.41 7.05
N GLU A 505 30.52 18.04 7.22
CA GLU A 505 29.35 18.88 7.02
C GLU A 505 29.22 19.92 8.15
N ALA A 506 30.18 20.82 8.26
CA ALA A 506 30.22 21.87 9.29
C ALA A 506 30.89 23.14 8.74
N ASN A 507 30.61 24.26 9.38
CA ASN A 507 31.12 25.58 9.01
C ASN A 507 30.83 25.97 7.55
N MET A 508 29.61 25.67 7.10
CA MET A 508 29.16 25.95 5.74
C MET A 508 28.65 27.37 5.58
N THR A 509 28.57 27.80 4.34
CA THR A 509 27.95 29.09 3.96
C THR A 509 26.58 28.77 3.34
N PHE A 510 25.53 29.28 3.93
CA PHE A 510 24.19 29.25 3.34
C PHE A 510 24.16 30.14 2.08
N ILE A 511 23.71 29.57 0.94
CA ILE A 511 23.75 30.27 -0.35
C ILE A 511 22.36 30.76 -0.77
N GLY A 512 21.33 29.95 -0.57
CA GLY A 512 19.96 30.28 -0.96
C GLY A 512 19.07 29.03 -1.05
N PHE A 513 18.03 29.13 -1.87
CA PHE A 513 16.97 28.14 -1.99
C PHE A 513 16.75 27.72 -3.43
N VAL A 514 16.36 26.47 -3.60
CA VAL A 514 15.63 25.99 -4.77
C VAL A 514 14.21 25.67 -4.36
N ALA A 515 13.23 26.17 -5.09
CA ALA A 515 11.82 26.01 -4.77
C ALA A 515 11.10 25.24 -5.88
N PHE A 516 10.33 24.26 -5.48
CA PHE A 516 9.66 23.31 -6.36
C PHE A 516 8.15 23.40 -6.20
N LEU A 517 7.44 23.15 -7.27
CA LEU A 517 5.99 23.00 -7.27
C LEU A 517 5.64 21.61 -7.82
N ASP A 518 4.66 20.99 -7.18
CA ASP A 518 3.99 19.80 -7.68
C ASP A 518 2.67 20.25 -8.31
N PRO A 519 2.58 20.32 -9.67
CA PRO A 519 1.42 20.89 -10.34
C PRO A 519 0.18 20.01 -10.19
N ALA A 520 -0.98 20.65 -9.99
CA ALA A 520 -2.25 19.96 -10.02
C ALA A 520 -2.53 19.35 -11.40
N LYS A 521 -3.11 18.15 -11.44
CA LYS A 521 -3.59 17.55 -12.70
C LYS A 521 -4.63 18.47 -13.36
N LYS A 522 -4.57 18.60 -14.67
CA LYS A 522 -5.43 19.52 -15.45
C LYS A 522 -6.92 19.25 -15.28
N ASP A 523 -7.29 18.01 -15.08
CA ASP A 523 -8.66 17.54 -14.94
C ASP A 523 -9.14 17.43 -13.47
N ALA A 524 -8.25 17.57 -12.48
CA ALA A 524 -8.58 17.42 -11.06
C ALA A 524 -9.74 18.32 -10.63
N LYS A 525 -9.70 19.60 -11.01
CA LYS A 525 -10.77 20.57 -10.70
C LYS A 525 -12.13 20.17 -11.26
N ALA A 526 -12.18 19.73 -12.53
CA ALA A 526 -13.40 19.29 -13.19
C ALA A 526 -13.95 18.00 -12.55
N THR A 527 -13.07 17.08 -12.21
CA THR A 527 -13.39 15.82 -11.55
C THR A 527 -13.97 16.04 -10.15
N LEU A 528 -13.34 16.87 -9.32
CA LEU A 528 -13.85 17.20 -7.98
C LEU A 528 -15.21 17.90 -8.03
N LYS A 529 -15.39 18.82 -8.99
CA LYS A 529 -16.71 19.44 -9.23
C LYS A 529 -17.77 18.41 -9.59
N LYS A 530 -17.43 17.43 -10.42
CA LYS A 530 -18.35 16.35 -10.82
C LYS A 530 -18.67 15.45 -9.63
N LEU A 531 -17.68 15.06 -8.81
CA LEU A 531 -17.90 14.28 -7.60
C LEU A 531 -18.86 15.00 -6.64
N LYS A 532 -18.63 16.30 -6.38
CA LYS A 532 -19.54 17.11 -5.56
C LYS A 532 -20.96 17.14 -6.13
N SER A 533 -21.13 17.20 -7.46
CA SER A 533 -22.46 17.24 -8.09
C SER A 533 -23.26 15.94 -7.97
N ILE A 534 -22.60 14.81 -7.70
CA ILE A 534 -23.25 13.52 -7.44
C ILE A 534 -23.29 13.15 -5.95
N GLY A 535 -23.01 14.13 -5.07
CA GLY A 535 -23.16 13.99 -3.63
C GLY A 535 -21.92 13.42 -2.91
N ILE A 536 -20.76 13.31 -3.58
CA ILE A 536 -19.54 12.82 -2.95
C ILE A 536 -18.72 13.99 -2.39
N THR A 537 -18.48 13.98 -1.08
CA THR A 537 -17.58 14.90 -0.40
C THR A 537 -16.15 14.40 -0.52
N THR A 538 -15.23 15.26 -0.96
CA THR A 538 -13.81 14.89 -1.05
C THR A 538 -13.02 15.46 0.12
N LYS A 539 -12.17 14.61 0.74
CA LYS A 539 -11.26 14.99 1.82
C LYS A 539 -9.82 14.64 1.44
N ILE A 540 -8.89 15.57 1.70
CA ILE A 540 -7.46 15.39 1.41
C ILE A 540 -6.74 14.99 2.68
N LEU A 541 -6.04 13.87 2.67
CA LEU A 541 -5.24 13.33 3.77
C LEU A 541 -3.79 13.19 3.30
N THR A 542 -2.92 14.13 3.67
CA THR A 542 -1.55 14.16 3.15
C THR A 542 -0.47 14.27 4.23
N GLY A 543 0.69 13.66 3.95
CA GLY A 543 1.90 13.86 4.75
C GLY A 543 2.57 15.24 4.57
N ASP A 544 2.16 15.99 3.55
CA ASP A 544 2.72 17.27 3.21
C ASP A 544 2.40 18.37 4.24
N ASN A 545 3.13 19.49 4.13
CA ASN A 545 2.86 20.65 4.96
C ASN A 545 1.50 21.29 4.63
N PRO A 546 0.87 22.00 5.58
CA PRO A 546 -0.47 22.57 5.40
C PRO A 546 -0.54 23.62 4.28
N TYR A 547 0.55 24.33 4.00
CA TYR A 547 0.58 25.34 2.94
C TYR A 547 0.47 24.70 1.55
N ALA A 548 1.22 23.62 1.31
CA ALA A 548 1.16 22.86 0.07
C ALA A 548 -0.23 22.23 -0.13
N ALA A 549 -0.81 21.67 0.94
CA ALA A 549 -2.16 21.12 0.90
C ALA A 549 -3.22 22.18 0.57
N ASN A 550 -3.15 23.35 1.24
CA ASN A 550 -4.09 24.45 1.00
C ASN A 550 -3.93 25.07 -0.40
N ASN A 551 -2.71 25.16 -0.92
CA ASN A 551 -2.48 25.67 -2.28
C ASN A 551 -3.17 24.77 -3.32
N ILE A 552 -3.04 23.44 -3.21
CA ILE A 552 -3.73 22.51 -4.10
C ILE A 552 -5.25 22.66 -3.96
N CYS A 553 -5.78 22.78 -2.74
CA CYS A 553 -7.23 23.02 -2.54
C CYS A 553 -7.72 24.27 -3.28
N ASN A 554 -6.96 25.36 -3.21
CA ASN A 554 -7.29 26.59 -3.92
C ASN A 554 -7.27 26.40 -5.44
N LEU A 555 -6.24 25.73 -5.98
CA LEU A 555 -6.12 25.44 -7.42
C LEU A 555 -7.26 24.59 -7.94
N VAL A 556 -7.66 23.55 -7.19
CA VAL A 556 -8.75 22.66 -7.58
C VAL A 556 -10.13 23.13 -7.12
N ARG A 557 -10.21 24.26 -6.40
CA ARG A 557 -11.43 24.85 -5.81
C ARG A 557 -12.16 23.90 -4.86
N LEU A 558 -11.41 23.19 -4.05
CA LEU A 558 -11.97 22.43 -2.93
C LEU A 558 -12.16 23.40 -1.74
N GLU A 559 -13.39 23.49 -1.24
CA GLU A 559 -13.69 24.33 -0.08
C GLU A 559 -12.98 23.80 1.15
N ASN A 560 -12.15 24.64 1.77
CA ASN A 560 -11.47 24.33 3.02
C ASN A 560 -11.60 25.51 3.98
N LYS A 561 -12.23 25.26 5.14
CA LYS A 561 -12.37 26.26 6.20
C LYS A 561 -11.23 26.19 7.21
N GLU A 562 -10.74 25.00 7.48
CA GLU A 562 -9.74 24.69 8.49
C GLU A 562 -8.87 23.53 7.99
N THR A 563 -7.58 23.54 8.36
CA THR A 563 -6.67 22.41 8.11
C THR A 563 -6.23 21.82 9.44
N LEU A 564 -6.51 20.55 9.67
CA LEU A 564 -6.03 19.82 10.84
C LEU A 564 -4.66 19.21 10.58
N LEU A 565 -3.80 19.27 11.59
CA LEU A 565 -2.48 18.64 11.57
C LEU A 565 -2.53 17.26 12.22
N GLY A 566 -1.65 16.35 11.79
CA GLY A 566 -1.51 15.03 12.42
C GLY A 566 -1.30 15.11 13.94
N THR A 567 -0.51 16.10 14.40
CA THR A 567 -0.29 16.37 15.83
C THR A 567 -1.55 16.82 16.60
N ASP A 568 -2.52 17.41 15.92
CA ASP A 568 -3.80 17.78 16.54
C ASP A 568 -4.69 16.55 16.69
N ILE A 569 -4.67 15.67 15.68
CA ILE A 569 -5.40 14.41 15.69
C ILE A 569 -4.94 13.51 16.85
N ASP A 570 -3.62 13.47 17.12
CA ASP A 570 -3.08 12.65 18.23
C ASP A 570 -3.57 13.11 19.62
N LYS A 571 -3.91 14.38 19.76
CA LYS A 571 -4.40 14.97 21.01
C LYS A 571 -5.90 14.84 21.21
N MET A 572 -6.66 14.58 20.15
CA MET A 572 -8.12 14.50 20.19
C MET A 572 -8.59 13.13 20.67
N SER A 573 -9.67 13.12 21.47
CA SER A 573 -10.45 11.91 21.71
C SER A 573 -11.17 11.43 20.45
N ASP A 574 -11.69 10.21 20.45
CA ASP A 574 -12.42 9.69 19.28
C ASP A 574 -13.76 10.43 19.08
N GLU A 575 -14.40 10.93 20.14
CA GLU A 575 -15.63 11.74 20.09
C GLU A 575 -15.37 13.14 19.51
N GLU A 576 -14.23 13.75 19.85
CA GLU A 576 -13.81 15.05 19.29
C GLU A 576 -13.46 14.89 17.82
N LEU A 577 -12.70 13.86 17.48
CA LEU A 577 -12.34 13.57 16.10
C LEU A 577 -13.57 13.26 15.25
N ALA A 578 -14.57 12.55 15.81
CA ALA A 578 -15.82 12.25 15.12
C ALA A 578 -16.53 13.51 14.61
N LYS A 579 -16.53 14.57 15.38
CA LYS A 579 -17.13 15.86 14.99
C LYS A 579 -16.25 16.59 13.98
N LYS A 580 -14.93 16.63 14.23
CA LYS A 580 -13.99 17.35 13.39
C LYS A 580 -13.85 16.77 11.98
N VAL A 581 -13.93 15.45 11.82
CA VAL A 581 -13.86 14.83 10.48
C VAL A 581 -15.04 15.19 9.58
N GLU A 582 -16.18 15.63 10.14
CA GLU A 582 -17.32 16.14 9.34
C GLU A 582 -17.04 17.54 8.80
N GLU A 583 -16.47 18.42 9.63
CA GLU A 583 -16.29 19.84 9.35
C GLU A 583 -15.09 20.12 8.44
N VAL A 584 -14.03 19.31 8.56
CA VAL A 584 -12.72 19.54 7.94
C VAL A 584 -12.55 18.70 6.69
N ASN A 585 -12.03 19.32 5.62
CA ASN A 585 -11.76 18.64 4.35
C ASN A 585 -10.26 18.44 4.07
N VAL A 586 -9.37 19.03 4.88
CA VAL A 586 -7.92 18.96 4.67
C VAL A 586 -7.19 18.57 5.94
N PHE A 587 -6.43 17.49 5.86
CA PHE A 587 -5.62 16.95 6.93
C PHE A 587 -4.16 16.89 6.44
N ALA A 588 -3.26 17.59 7.12
CA ALA A 588 -1.88 17.78 6.70
C ALA A 588 -0.86 17.25 7.73
N ARG A 589 0.39 17.01 7.30
CA ARG A 589 1.46 16.42 8.13
C ARG A 589 1.04 15.11 8.81
N MET A 590 0.27 14.29 8.10
CA MET A 590 -0.23 13.03 8.63
C MET A 590 0.74 11.88 8.40
N ASN A 591 0.90 11.04 9.41
CA ASN A 591 1.47 9.72 9.27
C ASN A 591 0.40 8.69 8.83
N PRO A 592 0.80 7.47 8.42
CA PRO A 592 -0.13 6.43 7.96
C PRO A 592 -1.22 6.06 8.96
N LEU A 593 -0.90 5.98 10.27
CA LEU A 593 -1.85 5.61 11.33
C LEU A 593 -2.88 6.73 11.59
N GLN A 594 -2.46 7.99 11.47
CA GLN A 594 -3.37 9.13 11.59
C GLN A 594 -4.35 9.17 10.40
N LYS A 595 -3.89 8.88 9.17
CA LYS A 595 -4.76 8.74 8.00
C LYS A 595 -5.79 7.63 8.20
N GLU A 596 -5.35 6.47 8.67
CA GLU A 596 -6.21 5.33 9.00
C GLU A 596 -7.27 5.72 10.05
N ARG A 597 -6.88 6.42 11.12
CA ARG A 597 -7.76 6.85 12.21
C ARG A 597 -8.87 7.78 11.70
N VAL A 598 -8.57 8.71 10.80
CA VAL A 598 -9.56 9.59 10.16
C VAL A 598 -10.55 8.79 9.31
N VAL A 599 -10.06 7.87 8.48
CA VAL A 599 -10.92 7.00 7.65
C VAL A 599 -11.84 6.14 8.52
N LYS A 600 -11.29 5.54 9.59
CA LYS A 600 -12.05 4.73 10.54
C LYS A 600 -13.15 5.54 11.22
N GLN A 601 -12.86 6.80 11.60
CA GLN A 601 -13.82 7.65 12.27
C GLN A 601 -14.97 8.09 11.34
N LEU A 602 -14.69 8.39 10.08
CA LEU A 602 -15.71 8.66 9.07
C LEU A 602 -16.65 7.45 8.88
N LYS A 603 -16.11 6.24 8.85
CA LYS A 603 -16.91 5.01 8.78
C LYS A 603 -17.77 4.82 10.04
N ASN A 604 -17.23 5.11 11.23
CA ASN A 604 -17.98 5.04 12.49
C ASN A 604 -19.13 6.04 12.52
N ASN A 605 -18.99 7.19 11.88
CA ASN A 605 -20.05 8.18 11.71
C ASN A 605 -21.14 7.75 10.71
N GLY A 606 -20.97 6.60 10.04
CA GLY A 606 -21.97 6.02 9.12
C GLY A 606 -21.74 6.30 7.65
N HIS A 607 -20.63 6.95 7.28
CA HIS A 607 -20.26 7.17 5.88
C HIS A 607 -19.78 5.89 5.19
N VAL A 608 -19.98 5.84 3.87
CA VAL A 608 -19.33 4.87 3.00
C VAL A 608 -18.10 5.53 2.39
N VAL A 609 -16.94 5.15 2.92
CA VAL A 609 -15.67 5.83 2.63
C VAL A 609 -14.91 5.12 1.51
N GLY A 610 -14.66 5.85 0.41
CA GLY A 610 -13.63 5.51 -0.57
C GLY A 610 -12.29 6.13 -0.16
N TYR A 611 -11.19 5.40 -0.33
CA TYR A 611 -9.85 5.94 -0.18
C TYR A 611 -9.05 5.72 -1.47
N MET A 612 -8.45 6.79 -2.00
CA MET A 612 -7.59 6.73 -3.18
C MET A 612 -6.16 7.10 -2.81
N GLY A 613 -5.21 6.19 -3.11
CA GLY A 613 -3.79 6.40 -2.84
C GLY A 613 -2.91 5.48 -3.68
N ASP A 614 -1.63 5.87 -3.84
CA ASP A 614 -0.64 5.18 -4.67
C ASP A 614 0.66 4.88 -3.91
N GLY A 615 0.84 5.46 -2.73
CA GLY A 615 2.03 5.31 -1.89
C GLY A 615 1.95 4.19 -0.86
N VAL A 616 3.11 3.83 -0.33
CA VAL A 616 3.24 2.90 0.82
C VAL A 616 2.48 3.44 2.04
N ASN A 617 2.50 4.76 2.22
CA ASN A 617 1.88 5.46 3.35
C ASN A 617 0.35 5.38 3.36
N ASP A 618 -0.27 5.01 2.24
CA ASP A 618 -1.71 4.91 2.07
C ASP A 618 -2.26 3.51 2.38
N SER A 619 -1.37 2.51 2.46
CA SER A 619 -1.76 1.10 2.59
C SER A 619 -2.71 0.83 3.77
N PRO A 620 -2.51 1.35 4.99
CA PRO A 620 -3.46 1.13 6.08
C PRO A 620 -4.84 1.73 5.78
N SER A 621 -4.88 2.94 5.20
CA SER A 621 -6.11 3.63 4.83
C SER A 621 -6.85 2.94 3.69
N LEU A 622 -6.13 2.45 2.66
CA LEU A 622 -6.69 1.64 1.57
C LEU A 622 -7.34 0.35 2.09
N HIS A 623 -6.73 -0.28 3.09
CA HIS A 623 -7.23 -1.52 3.67
C HIS A 623 -8.48 -1.33 4.53
N ILE A 624 -8.54 -0.24 5.34
CA ILE A 624 -9.65 0.02 6.28
C ILE A 624 -10.86 0.66 5.61
N ALA A 625 -10.69 1.35 4.48
CA ALA A 625 -11.78 1.98 3.73
C ALA A 625 -12.82 0.95 3.27
N ASP A 626 -14.06 1.39 3.01
CA ASP A 626 -15.09 0.53 2.40
C ASP A 626 -14.73 0.18 0.95
N VAL A 627 -14.00 1.07 0.27
CA VAL A 627 -13.41 0.85 -1.05
C VAL A 627 -12.03 1.47 -1.12
N GLY A 628 -10.99 0.64 -1.07
CA GLY A 628 -9.62 1.06 -1.38
C GLY A 628 -9.40 1.11 -2.89
N ILE A 629 -8.97 2.26 -3.42
CA ILE A 629 -8.76 2.49 -4.86
C ILE A 629 -7.29 2.85 -5.08
N SER A 630 -6.61 2.15 -5.97
CA SER A 630 -5.24 2.46 -6.35
C SER A 630 -5.07 2.51 -7.87
N VAL A 631 -3.88 2.89 -8.33
CA VAL A 631 -3.57 3.03 -9.76
C VAL A 631 -2.51 2.03 -10.20
N ASN A 632 -2.40 1.77 -11.50
CA ASN A 632 -1.43 0.81 -12.02
C ASN A 632 0.04 1.21 -11.77
N THR A 633 0.31 2.50 -11.68
CA THR A 633 1.64 3.06 -11.39
C THR A 633 1.97 3.10 -9.89
N ALA A 634 1.02 2.75 -9.02
CA ALA A 634 1.21 2.72 -7.58
C ALA A 634 2.25 1.68 -7.13
N THR A 635 2.75 1.84 -5.91
CA THR A 635 3.61 0.83 -5.28
C THR A 635 2.87 -0.50 -5.12
N ASP A 636 3.63 -1.59 -5.10
CA ASP A 636 3.04 -2.93 -4.99
C ASP A 636 2.20 -3.11 -3.72
N ILE A 637 2.60 -2.45 -2.65
CA ILE A 637 1.89 -2.47 -1.37
C ILE A 637 0.53 -1.76 -1.46
N ALA A 638 0.50 -0.58 -2.10
CA ALA A 638 -0.75 0.13 -2.32
C ALA A 638 -1.71 -0.68 -3.21
N LYS A 639 -1.18 -1.31 -4.28
CA LYS A 639 -1.95 -2.24 -5.12
C LYS A 639 -2.47 -3.44 -4.33
N GLU A 640 -1.65 -4.00 -3.42
CA GLU A 640 -2.07 -5.16 -2.62
C GLU A 640 -3.17 -4.79 -1.63
N ALA A 641 -3.07 -3.65 -0.97
CA ALA A 641 -4.07 -3.15 -0.02
C ALA A 641 -5.39 -2.71 -0.69
N ALA A 642 -5.36 -2.31 -1.95
CA ALA A 642 -6.52 -1.78 -2.66
C ALA A 642 -7.53 -2.88 -3.07
N ASP A 643 -8.81 -2.54 -3.06
CA ASP A 643 -9.91 -3.37 -3.61
C ASP A 643 -10.06 -3.20 -5.12
N ILE A 644 -9.71 -2.03 -5.64
CA ILE A 644 -9.87 -1.64 -7.04
C ILE A 644 -8.56 -1.01 -7.53
N ILE A 645 -8.13 -1.39 -8.74
CA ILE A 645 -6.96 -0.81 -9.41
C ILE A 645 -7.40 -0.21 -10.74
N LEU A 646 -7.08 1.07 -10.96
CA LEU A 646 -7.28 1.78 -12.21
C LEU A 646 -6.05 1.55 -13.11
N LEU A 647 -6.26 0.99 -14.34
CA LEU A 647 -5.20 0.61 -15.28
C LEU A 647 -4.87 1.71 -16.28
#